data_b56409f0693a9ec97583ea60cb1677a4
#
_entry.id   b56409f0693a9ec97583ea60cb1677a4
#
_cell.length_a   1.000
_cell.length_b   1.000
_cell.length_c   1.000
_cell.angle_alpha   90.00
_cell.angle_beta   90.00
_cell.angle_gamma   90.00
#
_symmetry.space_group_name_H-M   'P 1'
#
loop_
_entity.id
_entity.type
_entity.pdbx_description
1 polymer ?
#
loop_
_entity_poly.entity_id
_entity_poly.type
_entity_poly.pdbx_seq_one_letter_code
_entity_poly.pdbx_strand_id
1 'polypeptide(L)'
;MKLTEDKKIIAFENFYVRIEISKKDAAVLSVTDKKTGESVMGDETRFFELLDREGNEFKIKSVSLNESIITVETELGEINVLVEVFDSWYSLEVENSLPEGAYKFNFGHVKFNYDLSDTASLRAAGVAMTVNGNPCFYPSGNDREICGSCQEHLGGAVGAKVGFTVVPLKILRETLKTVCSAIDPERGIVSKSAGPWARDSRLSFGDYYITTESTPEYIESNMDFFRDVGVDQIDFHQCLATVRQGDFAYRRYDSHEGWKKGVTEPLRANGMEAGLHTYAFYIREDCHGILSDPKNQAQLCRDEVFTLAEDISAEDTFIPTVESTADMSDYYGFFTKNIWYILIDEEIIRFENHPQGFKNCTRGMGGTNPVAHKKGAKVEHLVGCFYLFAPRPDSELYKEIAHNTAETYNGGEFAMIYLDALDGITRHCDESEEGWYYCAVFVHEIVKNCKTPPIIEYSTMYPSIWAARARMGAWDYCFRQYKAFQKIHHRELKEFTDAHFACSMGWYHYFPTTDNQPGNYHTKYHHWDAIDHMGALAVMYDYSTVFYDISKELYHRHAGLKRNLLRYKMYSDLRKAAYFSEDVLEKARSNEHELAIIKKDNGKYVFVEKNYEIKRLYDIQDEKRNTAEFVNPFKKQTPFIRLEAGVSTLGRDPMIILPLDETRPLSEQMRSHEFGSETDFTNNLALTVRVKGNKKAGTIGIKLRCASQSEHGYSLYMIDTNFDGWRDFVLCEVDNGDGFTEGERKYPTYRTGIHIHRMTKIELHSEGNIEGVMMSSIKACRQVYNVVKNPTVTIGKETVKFECELMSTDFIEWDGTTAKVIDRYANEKTVWFEGTVTAPKGKFKAKAGFQTSLNNCPVNIHLTIGTTGREIK
;
A
#
# COMPACT_ATOMS: atom_id res chain seq x y z
N MET A 1 37.12 8.14 2.27
CA MET A 1 36.89 8.94 3.50
C MET A 1 38.15 8.91 4.35
N LYS A 2 38.36 9.93 5.22
CA LYS A 2 39.50 9.92 6.18
C LYS A 2 38.87 10.00 7.58
N LEU A 3 39.44 9.24 8.50
CA LEU A 3 39.17 9.34 9.91
C LEU A 3 40.36 10.09 10.56
N THR A 4 40.09 11.18 11.25
CA THR A 4 41.09 12.01 11.89
C THR A 4 40.67 12.40 13.30
N GLU A 5 41.61 12.67 14.16
CA GLU A 5 41.33 13.14 15.52
C GLU A 5 42.26 14.25 15.97
N ASP A 6 41.77 15.02 16.91
CA ASP A 6 42.59 15.92 17.73
C ASP A 6 42.27 15.71 19.22
N LYS A 7 42.65 16.72 20.08
CA LYS A 7 42.43 16.61 21.53
C LYS A 7 40.94 16.61 21.92
N LYS A 8 40.04 17.11 21.07
CA LYS A 8 38.65 17.38 21.42
C LYS A 8 37.64 16.66 20.51
N ILE A 9 38.04 16.40 19.28
CA ILE A 9 37.13 15.88 18.25
C ILE A 9 37.67 14.64 17.55
N ILE A 10 36.73 13.85 17.02
CA ILE A 10 36.96 12.85 15.97
C ILE A 10 36.21 13.35 14.73
N ALA A 11 36.83 13.25 13.55
CA ALA A 11 36.20 13.72 12.31
C ALA A 11 36.21 12.64 11.23
N PHE A 12 35.05 12.47 10.61
CA PHE A 12 34.83 11.68 9.40
C PHE A 12 34.79 12.63 8.21
N GLU A 13 35.67 12.41 7.23
CA GLU A 13 35.81 13.33 6.10
C GLU A 13 35.95 12.59 4.80
N ASN A 14 35.06 12.89 3.82
CA ASN A 14 35.25 12.49 2.41
C ASN A 14 35.47 13.73 1.50
N PHE A 15 35.33 13.53 0.21
CA PHE A 15 35.44 14.63 -0.75
C PHE A 15 34.33 15.68 -0.63
N TYR A 16 33.16 15.28 -0.12
CA TYR A 16 31.92 16.08 -0.13
C TYR A 16 31.58 16.66 1.24
N VAL A 17 31.80 15.89 2.31
CA VAL A 17 31.34 16.23 3.66
C VAL A 17 32.43 16.02 4.69
N ARG A 18 32.39 16.82 5.76
CA ARG A 18 33.15 16.64 7.00
C ARG A 18 32.15 16.65 8.17
N ILE A 19 32.16 15.57 8.97
CA ILE A 19 31.36 15.40 10.19
C ILE A 19 32.32 15.39 11.37
N GLU A 20 32.11 16.25 12.36
CA GLU A 20 32.92 16.34 13.58
C GLU A 20 32.11 15.97 14.81
N ILE A 21 32.63 15.06 15.63
CA ILE A 21 32.00 14.61 16.86
C ILE A 21 32.89 14.90 18.09
N SER A 22 32.23 15.22 19.19
CA SER A 22 32.87 15.52 20.48
C SER A 22 33.43 14.27 21.13
N LYS A 23 34.68 14.30 21.53
CA LYS A 23 35.30 13.23 22.37
C LYS A 23 34.80 13.21 23.80
N LYS A 24 34.09 14.24 24.26
CA LYS A 24 33.58 14.36 25.62
C LYS A 24 32.25 13.63 25.82
N ASP A 25 31.35 13.69 24.85
CA ASP A 25 29.95 13.28 25.01
C ASP A 25 29.29 12.79 23.72
N ALA A 26 30.09 12.49 22.68
CA ALA A 26 29.66 12.07 21.36
C ALA A 26 28.72 13.05 20.62
N ALA A 27 28.57 14.30 21.07
CA ALA A 27 27.75 15.28 20.36
C ALA A 27 28.27 15.52 18.94
N VAL A 28 27.38 15.62 17.96
CA VAL A 28 27.73 16.07 16.61
C VAL A 28 27.94 17.59 16.69
N LEU A 29 29.16 18.04 16.42
CA LEU A 29 29.56 19.44 16.55
C LEU A 29 29.40 20.23 15.28
N SER A 30 29.67 19.59 14.14
CA SER A 30 29.52 20.21 12.81
C SER A 30 29.31 19.17 11.73
N VAL A 31 28.55 19.56 10.70
CA VAL A 31 28.45 18.87 9.43
C VAL A 31 28.65 19.91 8.33
N THR A 32 29.74 19.84 7.60
CA THR A 32 30.13 20.84 6.62
C THR A 32 30.13 20.26 5.21
N ASP A 33 29.39 20.89 4.28
CA ASP A 33 29.54 20.65 2.85
C ASP A 33 30.87 21.22 2.38
N LYS A 34 31.78 20.39 1.96
CA LYS A 34 33.15 20.80 1.57
C LYS A 34 33.18 21.54 0.23
N LYS A 35 32.17 21.43 -0.59
CA LYS A 35 32.10 22.17 -1.85
C LYS A 35 31.72 23.62 -1.65
N THR A 36 30.78 23.87 -0.75
CA THR A 36 30.28 25.23 -0.45
C THR A 36 30.98 25.87 0.75
N GLY A 37 31.52 25.05 1.67
CA GLY A 37 32.02 25.47 2.97
C GLY A 37 30.92 25.78 3.98
N GLU A 38 29.66 25.54 3.64
CA GLU A 38 28.50 25.85 4.49
C GLU A 38 28.19 24.71 5.45
N SER A 39 27.57 25.06 6.58
CA SER A 39 27.03 24.05 7.49
C SER A 39 25.75 23.46 6.91
N VAL A 40 25.71 22.14 6.86
CA VAL A 40 24.52 21.34 6.53
C VAL A 40 24.06 20.52 7.73
N MET A 41 24.45 20.89 8.92
CA MET A 41 24.03 20.29 10.17
C MET A 41 22.56 20.63 10.44
N GLY A 42 21.76 19.63 10.80
CA GLY A 42 20.38 19.76 11.27
C GLY A 42 20.33 20.03 12.78
N ASP A 43 19.28 19.51 13.41
CA ASP A 43 19.15 19.61 14.87
C ASP A 43 20.28 18.89 15.61
N GLU A 44 20.54 19.28 16.84
CA GLU A 44 21.55 18.66 17.69
C GLU A 44 21.29 17.16 17.86
N THR A 45 22.32 16.35 17.69
CA THR A 45 22.30 14.90 17.91
C THR A 45 23.57 14.43 18.57
N ARG A 46 23.53 13.23 19.12
CA ARG A 46 24.74 12.48 19.50
C ARG A 46 25.01 11.39 18.50
N PHE A 47 26.26 11.28 18.09
CA PHE A 47 26.69 10.28 17.13
C PHE A 47 26.60 8.85 17.67
N PHE A 48 26.69 8.69 19.00
CA PHE A 48 26.44 7.47 19.74
C PHE A 48 25.42 7.74 20.84
N GLU A 49 24.49 6.81 21.04
CA GLU A 49 23.47 6.86 22.10
C GLU A 49 23.25 5.46 22.64
N LEU A 50 23.26 5.29 23.95
CA LEU A 50 22.93 4.05 24.64
C LEU A 50 21.61 4.24 25.37
N LEU A 51 20.61 3.40 25.08
CA LEU A 51 19.25 3.58 25.55
C LEU A 51 18.81 2.41 26.43
N ASP A 52 17.98 2.70 27.43
CA ASP A 52 17.17 1.70 28.12
C ASP A 52 15.91 1.30 27.30
N ARG A 53 15.08 0.42 27.87
CA ARG A 53 13.85 -0.05 27.22
C ARG A 53 12.78 1.04 27.07
N GLU A 54 12.78 2.03 27.96
CA GLU A 54 11.88 3.18 27.94
C GLU A 54 12.36 4.30 27.00
N GLY A 55 13.56 4.14 26.40
CA GLY A 55 14.17 5.10 25.49
C GLY A 55 14.95 6.22 26.19
N ASN A 56 15.23 6.09 27.49
CA ASN A 56 16.06 7.07 28.19
C ASN A 56 17.54 6.82 27.86
N GLU A 57 18.28 7.91 27.64
CA GLU A 57 19.71 7.85 27.32
C GLU A 57 20.58 7.64 28.59
N PHE A 58 21.47 6.67 28.51
CA PHE A 58 22.59 6.56 29.43
C PHE A 58 23.70 7.55 29.07
N LYS A 59 24.31 8.14 30.09
CA LYS A 59 25.33 9.14 29.90
C LYS A 59 26.61 8.58 29.26
N ILE A 60 27.06 9.20 28.19
CA ILE A 60 28.40 9.00 27.62
C ILE A 60 29.39 9.85 28.41
N LYS A 61 30.46 9.23 28.89
CA LYS A 61 31.55 9.87 29.67
C LYS A 61 32.69 10.33 28.78
N SER A 62 33.04 9.53 27.77
CA SER A 62 34.08 9.87 26.82
C SER A 62 33.99 9.02 25.55
N VAL A 63 34.61 9.54 24.48
CA VAL A 63 34.81 8.83 23.20
C VAL A 63 36.29 8.96 22.84
N SER A 64 36.93 7.85 22.55
CA SER A 64 38.33 7.83 22.13
C SER A 64 38.49 7.03 20.82
N LEU A 65 39.54 7.36 20.07
CA LEU A 65 39.89 6.64 18.84
C LEU A 65 41.27 6.03 19.04
N ASN A 66 41.39 4.74 18.79
CA ASN A 66 42.68 4.04 18.71
C ASN A 66 42.72 3.25 17.40
N GLU A 67 43.59 3.69 16.49
CA GLU A 67 43.67 3.18 15.12
C GLU A 67 42.32 3.28 14.39
N SER A 68 41.57 2.17 14.30
CA SER A 68 40.26 2.09 13.65
C SER A 68 39.11 1.75 14.65
N ILE A 69 39.39 1.70 15.93
CA ILE A 69 38.40 1.38 16.96
C ILE A 69 38.04 2.64 17.74
N ILE A 70 36.78 2.98 17.69
CA ILE A 70 36.20 3.99 18.59
C ILE A 70 35.69 3.28 19.85
N THR A 71 36.20 3.69 21.02
CA THR A 71 35.70 3.24 22.34
C THR A 71 34.78 4.31 22.88
N VAL A 72 33.51 3.95 23.11
CA VAL A 72 32.49 4.78 23.73
C VAL A 72 32.38 4.36 25.19
N GLU A 73 32.92 5.19 26.12
CA GLU A 73 32.77 4.95 27.56
C GLU A 73 31.44 5.51 28.05
N THR A 74 30.59 4.66 28.60
CA THR A 74 29.28 5.04 29.15
C THR A 74 29.25 4.84 30.66
N GLU A 75 28.16 5.25 31.31
CA GLU A 75 27.99 5.00 32.74
C GLU A 75 27.78 3.52 33.09
N LEU A 76 27.35 2.70 32.10
CA LEU A 76 27.16 1.27 32.28
C LEU A 76 28.41 0.44 31.91
N GLY A 77 29.28 0.94 31.03
CA GLY A 77 30.44 0.22 30.51
C GLY A 77 30.92 0.75 29.17
N GLU A 78 31.85 0.03 28.55
CA GLU A 78 32.49 0.40 27.29
C GLU A 78 31.87 -0.33 26.10
N ILE A 79 31.70 0.39 24.97
CA ILE A 79 31.28 -0.16 23.69
C ILE A 79 32.36 0.16 22.68
N ASN A 80 32.89 -0.87 22.02
CA ASN A 80 33.89 -0.74 20.97
C ASN A 80 33.24 -0.81 19.59
N VAL A 81 33.57 0.13 18.73
CA VAL A 81 33.02 0.26 17.38
C VAL A 81 34.18 0.31 16.40
N LEU A 82 34.31 -0.72 15.55
CA LEU A 82 35.24 -0.76 14.45
C LEU A 82 34.77 0.19 13.34
N VAL A 83 35.65 1.05 12.87
CA VAL A 83 35.41 1.98 11.77
C VAL A 83 36.22 1.55 10.57
N GLU A 84 35.56 1.28 9.46
CA GLU A 84 36.20 1.14 8.17
C GLU A 84 35.86 2.32 7.29
N VAL A 85 36.84 2.93 6.66
CA VAL A 85 36.67 4.12 5.83
C VAL A 85 37.05 3.84 4.37
N PHE A 86 36.17 4.28 3.45
CA PHE A 86 36.33 4.14 2.01
C PHE A 86 36.27 5.54 1.35
N ASP A 87 36.38 5.66 0.07
CA ASP A 87 36.46 6.97 -0.61
C ASP A 87 35.22 7.85 -0.36
N SER A 88 33.99 7.28 -0.43
CA SER A 88 32.73 8.02 -0.36
C SER A 88 31.80 7.57 0.75
N TRP A 89 32.17 6.57 1.52
CA TRP A 89 31.37 6.00 2.61
C TRP A 89 32.23 5.42 3.73
N TYR A 90 31.62 5.07 4.84
CA TYR A 90 32.26 4.38 5.97
C TYR A 90 31.31 3.37 6.59
N SER A 91 31.82 2.40 7.28
CA SER A 91 31.04 1.48 8.11
C SER A 91 31.38 1.58 9.57
N LEU A 92 30.39 1.31 10.39
CA LEU A 92 30.53 1.14 11.85
C LEU A 92 30.05 -0.26 12.19
N GLU A 93 30.90 -1.02 12.92
CA GLU A 93 30.63 -2.37 13.36
C GLU A 93 30.85 -2.48 14.87
N VAL A 94 29.88 -2.97 15.62
CA VAL A 94 29.97 -3.16 17.08
C VAL A 94 30.76 -4.40 17.37
N GLU A 95 31.84 -4.27 18.20
CA GLU A 95 32.81 -5.35 18.43
C GLU A 95 32.56 -6.15 19.75
N ASN A 96 31.78 -5.63 20.68
CA ASN A 96 31.47 -6.28 21.94
C ASN A 96 29.98 -6.16 22.28
N SER A 97 29.51 -7.05 23.20
CA SER A 97 28.14 -7.02 23.71
C SER A 97 27.82 -5.68 24.39
N LEU A 98 26.57 -5.30 24.38
CA LEU A 98 26.12 -4.14 25.13
C LEU A 98 26.26 -4.36 26.63
N PRO A 99 26.57 -3.30 27.43
CA PRO A 99 26.60 -3.41 28.89
C PRO A 99 25.25 -3.88 29.45
N GLU A 100 25.30 -4.59 30.57
CA GLU A 100 24.08 -5.03 31.26
C GLU A 100 23.17 -3.84 31.62
N GLY A 101 21.89 -3.97 31.33
CA GLY A 101 20.89 -2.90 31.52
C GLY A 101 20.66 -2.04 30.27
N ALA A 102 21.52 -2.13 29.28
CA ALA A 102 21.29 -1.46 27.98
C ALA A 102 20.32 -2.26 27.12
N TYR A 103 19.39 -1.56 26.45
CA TYR A 103 18.43 -2.18 25.54
C TYR A 103 18.81 -1.98 24.07
N LYS A 104 19.23 -0.76 23.71
CA LYS A 104 19.52 -0.36 22.33
C LYS A 104 20.76 0.51 22.26
N PHE A 105 21.58 0.31 21.28
CA PHE A 105 22.70 1.19 20.94
C PHE A 105 22.50 1.79 19.56
N ASN A 106 22.43 3.11 19.50
CA ASN A 106 22.43 3.88 18.28
C ASN A 106 23.86 4.36 17.95
N PHE A 107 24.22 4.32 16.67
CA PHE A 107 25.55 4.73 16.21
C PHE A 107 25.49 5.36 14.81
N GLY A 108 26.37 6.33 14.57
CA GLY A 108 26.37 7.06 13.31
C GLY A 108 25.16 7.99 13.15
N HIS A 109 24.55 8.43 14.26
CA HIS A 109 23.36 9.27 14.25
C HIS A 109 23.72 10.72 13.91
N VAL A 110 23.24 11.21 12.76
CA VAL A 110 23.48 12.57 12.26
C VAL A 110 22.23 13.10 11.59
N LYS A 111 21.87 14.36 11.92
CA LYS A 111 20.79 15.11 11.22
C LYS A 111 21.38 16.15 10.29
N PHE A 112 20.70 16.35 9.16
CA PHE A 112 21.14 17.22 8.08
C PHE A 112 20.09 18.28 7.76
N ASN A 113 20.58 19.45 7.32
CA ASN A 113 19.75 20.54 6.83
C ASN A 113 20.22 20.96 5.43
N TYR A 114 20.01 20.10 4.44
CA TYR A 114 20.33 20.38 3.04
C TYR A 114 19.04 20.63 2.22
N ASP A 115 19.19 21.35 1.10
CA ASP A 115 18.08 21.61 0.19
C ASP A 115 17.71 20.37 -0.63
N LEU A 116 16.54 19.81 -0.39
CA LEU A 116 16.03 18.66 -1.11
C LEU A 116 15.61 18.98 -2.55
N SER A 117 15.35 20.23 -2.88
CA SER A 117 14.99 20.65 -4.25
C SER A 117 16.19 20.71 -5.18
N ASP A 118 17.41 20.86 -4.65
CA ASP A 118 18.65 20.85 -5.42
C ASP A 118 19.22 19.43 -5.55
N THR A 119 19.19 18.86 -6.75
CA THR A 119 19.76 17.54 -7.06
C THR A 119 21.30 17.51 -7.00
N ALA A 120 21.95 18.66 -6.98
CA ALA A 120 23.41 18.76 -6.79
C ALA A 120 23.79 18.80 -5.29
N SER A 121 22.82 18.97 -4.39
CA SER A 121 23.08 18.98 -2.95
C SER A 121 23.35 17.57 -2.41
N LEU A 122 23.86 17.52 -1.19
CA LEU A 122 24.18 16.28 -0.49
C LEU A 122 22.91 15.47 -0.18
N ARG A 123 23.06 14.16 -0.11
CA ARG A 123 22.12 13.19 0.40
C ARG A 123 22.85 12.18 1.26
N ALA A 124 22.24 11.83 2.37
CA ALA A 124 22.75 10.83 3.28
C ALA A 124 21.97 9.52 3.14
N ALA A 125 22.61 8.39 3.41
CA ALA A 125 21.96 7.09 3.44
C ALA A 125 22.71 6.13 4.37
N GLY A 126 21.96 5.24 5.02
CA GLY A 126 22.45 4.08 5.77
C GLY A 126 22.07 2.77 5.08
N VAL A 127 22.91 1.76 5.17
CA VAL A 127 22.69 0.43 4.58
C VAL A 127 23.03 -0.64 5.61
N ALA A 128 22.10 -1.56 5.90
CA ALA A 128 22.40 -2.73 6.71
C ALA A 128 23.45 -3.60 6.03
N MET A 129 24.56 -3.85 6.71
CA MET A 129 25.61 -4.75 6.22
C MET A 129 25.54 -6.13 6.89
N THR A 130 24.79 -6.24 7.98
CA THR A 130 24.49 -7.47 8.70
C THR A 130 23.03 -7.52 9.12
N VAL A 131 22.47 -8.71 9.35
CA VAL A 131 21.05 -8.87 9.72
C VAL A 131 20.69 -8.26 11.06
N ASN A 132 21.65 -8.11 11.98
CA ASN A 132 21.49 -7.51 13.30
C ASN A 132 21.86 -6.00 13.34
N GLY A 133 22.23 -5.40 12.21
CA GLY A 133 22.48 -3.98 12.06
C GLY A 133 21.30 -3.28 11.35
N ASN A 134 20.60 -2.40 12.07
CA ASN A 134 19.46 -1.67 11.52
C ASN A 134 19.85 -0.24 11.12
N PRO A 135 19.74 0.17 9.85
CA PRO A 135 20.04 1.54 9.43
C PRO A 135 18.95 2.57 9.78
N CYS A 136 17.98 2.27 10.60
CA CYS A 136 16.87 3.10 11.10
C CYS A 136 16.01 3.80 10.04
N PHE A 137 16.61 4.30 8.97
CA PHE A 137 15.93 5.04 7.90
C PHE A 137 16.09 4.33 6.55
N TYR A 138 15.03 4.42 5.74
CA TYR A 138 15.03 3.87 4.40
C TYR A 138 15.85 4.79 3.48
N PRO A 139 16.78 4.32 2.65
CA PRO A 139 17.60 5.19 1.81
C PRO A 139 16.81 5.76 0.63
N SER A 140 15.86 6.65 0.92
CA SER A 140 14.99 7.27 -0.09
C SER A 140 15.69 8.33 -0.94
N GLY A 141 16.79 8.88 -0.45
CA GLY A 141 17.49 10.03 -1.06
C GLY A 141 16.92 11.38 -0.63
N ASN A 142 15.86 11.38 0.20
CA ASN A 142 15.28 12.60 0.77
C ASN A 142 15.39 12.66 2.30
N ASP A 143 15.99 11.65 2.91
CA ASP A 143 16.18 11.58 4.35
C ASP A 143 17.14 12.68 4.81
N ARG A 144 16.75 13.35 5.87
CA ARG A 144 17.57 14.37 6.56
C ARG A 144 18.22 13.82 7.82
N GLU A 145 18.23 12.51 7.97
CA GLU A 145 18.75 11.83 9.14
C GLU A 145 19.30 10.47 8.77
N ILE A 146 20.42 10.08 9.35
CA ILE A 146 20.96 8.73 9.30
C ILE A 146 21.21 8.25 10.72
N CYS A 147 21.02 6.97 10.97
CA CYS A 147 21.32 6.32 12.22
C CYS A 147 21.45 4.82 11.98
N GLY A 148 22.43 4.18 12.59
CA GLY A 148 22.49 2.74 12.74
C GLY A 148 22.05 2.34 14.13
N SER A 149 21.49 1.16 14.33
CA SER A 149 21.20 0.64 15.65
C SER A 149 21.35 -0.87 15.74
N CYS A 150 21.57 -1.35 16.96
CA CYS A 150 21.54 -2.76 17.32
C CYS A 150 20.94 -2.96 18.72
N GLN A 151 20.50 -4.20 18.99
CA GLN A 151 19.89 -4.60 20.26
C GLN A 151 20.43 -5.98 20.65
N GLU A 152 20.78 -6.16 21.93
CA GLU A 152 21.42 -7.41 22.37
C GLU A 152 20.50 -8.63 22.20
N HIS A 153 19.20 -8.49 22.44
CA HIS A 153 18.23 -9.57 22.32
C HIS A 153 17.83 -9.89 20.87
N LEU A 154 18.22 -9.07 19.88
CA LEU A 154 17.95 -9.29 18.46
C LEU A 154 19.23 -9.69 17.71
N GLY A 155 19.63 -10.94 17.88
CA GLY A 155 20.82 -11.52 17.26
C GLY A 155 22.15 -11.10 17.88
N GLY A 156 22.14 -10.39 19.02
CA GLY A 156 23.32 -9.83 19.67
C GLY A 156 23.79 -8.53 19.03
N ALA A 157 24.52 -7.72 19.80
CA ALA A 157 25.10 -6.48 19.27
C ALA A 157 26.42 -6.72 18.55
N VAL A 158 27.16 -7.78 18.92
CA VAL A 158 28.47 -8.11 18.33
C VAL A 158 28.31 -8.35 16.81
N GLY A 159 29.14 -7.64 16.04
CA GLY A 159 29.11 -7.74 14.58
C GLY A 159 27.98 -6.98 13.89
N ALA A 160 27.13 -6.26 14.63
CA ALA A 160 26.13 -5.39 14.03
C ALA A 160 26.81 -4.27 13.24
N LYS A 161 26.56 -4.24 11.91
CA LYS A 161 27.28 -3.36 10.99
C LYS A 161 26.33 -2.60 10.08
N VAL A 162 26.55 -1.29 10.00
CA VAL A 162 25.86 -0.39 9.08
C VAL A 162 26.87 0.45 8.30
N GLY A 163 26.68 0.53 6.99
CA GLY A 163 27.44 1.41 6.11
C GLY A 163 26.73 2.74 5.91
N PHE A 164 27.46 3.86 5.97
CA PHE A 164 26.94 5.22 5.85
C PHE A 164 27.60 5.99 4.71
N THR A 165 26.80 6.76 3.99
CA THR A 165 27.31 7.66 2.95
C THR A 165 26.62 9.02 3.02
N VAL A 166 27.38 10.08 2.64
CA VAL A 166 26.85 11.43 2.44
C VAL A 166 27.51 11.99 1.19
N VAL A 167 26.75 12.03 0.10
CA VAL A 167 27.23 12.38 -1.25
C VAL A 167 26.15 13.13 -2.04
N PRO A 168 26.48 13.85 -3.12
CA PRO A 168 25.47 14.43 -3.99
C PRO A 168 24.50 13.37 -4.57
N LEU A 169 23.20 13.72 -4.67
CA LEU A 169 22.15 12.82 -5.18
C LEU A 169 22.53 12.11 -6.48
N LYS A 170 23.14 12.82 -7.41
CA LYS A 170 23.56 12.30 -8.73
C LYS A 170 24.53 11.12 -8.69
N ILE A 171 25.27 10.93 -7.58
CA ILE A 171 26.20 9.81 -7.41
C ILE A 171 25.78 8.86 -6.29
N LEU A 172 24.70 9.16 -5.58
CA LEU A 172 24.23 8.36 -4.45
C LEU A 172 24.02 6.90 -4.83
N ARG A 173 23.34 6.63 -5.95
CA ARG A 173 23.07 5.26 -6.41
C ARG A 173 24.35 4.46 -6.65
N GLU A 174 25.32 5.03 -7.32
CA GLU A 174 26.59 4.34 -7.59
C GLU A 174 27.41 4.14 -6.29
N THR A 175 27.34 5.10 -5.37
CA THR A 175 27.94 4.93 -4.04
C THR A 175 27.25 3.80 -3.26
N LEU A 176 25.92 3.73 -3.28
CA LEU A 176 25.17 2.64 -2.64
C LEU A 176 25.53 1.27 -3.23
N LYS A 177 25.81 1.17 -4.54
CA LYS A 177 26.34 -0.06 -5.14
C LYS A 177 27.68 -0.47 -4.55
N THR A 178 28.55 0.49 -4.25
CA THR A 178 29.84 0.17 -3.62
C THR A 178 29.67 -0.29 -2.18
N VAL A 179 28.76 0.33 -1.41
CA VAL A 179 28.43 -0.10 -0.04
C VAL A 179 27.84 -1.51 -0.05
N CYS A 180 26.82 -1.75 -0.88
CA CYS A 180 26.17 -3.07 -0.96
C CYS A 180 27.10 -4.16 -1.52
N SER A 181 28.11 -3.80 -2.34
CA SER A 181 29.12 -4.75 -2.83
C SER A 181 30.10 -5.21 -1.76
N ALA A 182 30.20 -4.48 -0.65
CA ALA A 182 31.03 -4.83 0.50
C ALA A 182 30.28 -5.67 1.55
N ILE A 183 29.00 -5.95 1.35
CA ILE A 183 28.21 -6.83 2.23
C ILE A 183 28.71 -8.28 2.06
N ASP A 184 29.05 -8.93 3.16
CA ASP A 184 29.27 -10.38 3.20
C ASP A 184 27.91 -11.10 3.10
N PRO A 185 27.64 -11.89 2.04
CA PRO A 185 26.35 -12.57 1.85
C PRO A 185 25.99 -13.56 2.96
N GLU A 186 26.97 -14.04 3.73
CA GLU A 186 26.71 -14.93 4.89
C GLU A 186 26.22 -14.14 6.12
N ARG A 187 26.45 -12.84 6.18
CA ARG A 187 26.11 -11.98 7.33
C ARG A 187 24.99 -10.97 7.05
N GLY A 188 24.79 -10.60 5.78
CA GLY A 188 23.84 -9.55 5.43
C GLY A 188 23.19 -9.77 4.08
N ILE A 189 22.22 -8.92 3.77
CA ILE A 189 21.37 -9.05 2.59
C ILE A 189 21.98 -8.29 1.42
N VAL A 190 22.24 -8.98 0.30
CA VAL A 190 22.64 -8.36 -0.95
C VAL A 190 22.06 -9.09 -2.14
N SER A 191 21.45 -8.37 -3.08
CA SER A 191 20.93 -8.92 -4.33
C SER A 191 21.34 -8.02 -5.50
N LYS A 192 21.99 -8.58 -6.50
CA LYS A 192 22.44 -7.85 -7.69
C LYS A 192 21.31 -7.51 -8.68
N SER A 193 20.08 -7.90 -8.40
CA SER A 193 18.88 -7.51 -9.15
C SER A 193 17.99 -6.53 -8.37
N ALA A 194 18.41 -6.12 -7.16
CA ALA A 194 17.62 -5.34 -6.23
C ALA A 194 18.43 -4.21 -5.59
N GLY A 195 17.85 -3.48 -4.64
CA GLY A 195 18.47 -2.32 -4.02
C GLY A 195 18.98 -1.34 -5.08
N PRO A 196 20.23 -0.91 -5.03
CA PRO A 196 20.75 0.08 -5.99
C PRO A 196 20.93 -0.47 -7.41
N TRP A 197 20.89 -1.80 -7.61
CA TRP A 197 20.90 -2.44 -8.93
C TRP A 197 19.51 -2.66 -9.53
N ALA A 198 18.44 -2.42 -8.77
CA ALA A 198 17.08 -2.66 -9.25
C ALA A 198 16.81 -1.99 -10.62
N ARG A 199 17.33 -0.78 -10.85
CA ARG A 199 17.19 -0.08 -12.12
C ARG A 199 18.05 -0.62 -13.26
N ASP A 200 19.01 -1.48 -12.98
CA ASP A 200 19.83 -2.14 -14.00
C ASP A 200 19.18 -3.43 -14.51
N SER A 201 18.23 -3.98 -13.75
CA SER A 201 17.47 -5.18 -14.11
C SER A 201 16.21 -4.82 -14.86
N ARG A 202 16.12 -5.25 -16.14
CA ARG A 202 14.91 -5.06 -16.93
C ARG A 202 13.65 -5.69 -16.29
N LEU A 203 13.82 -6.80 -15.59
CA LEU A 203 12.72 -7.49 -14.90
C LEU A 203 12.08 -6.64 -13.78
N SER A 204 12.84 -5.74 -13.16
CA SER A 204 12.30 -4.82 -12.15
C SER A 204 11.30 -3.82 -12.72
N PHE A 205 11.29 -3.60 -14.02
CA PHE A 205 10.35 -2.73 -14.74
C PHE A 205 9.23 -3.51 -15.45
N GLY A 206 9.18 -4.83 -15.28
CA GLY A 206 8.16 -5.67 -15.91
C GLY A 206 6.77 -5.35 -15.37
N ASP A 207 5.79 -5.19 -16.27
CA ASP A 207 4.39 -5.22 -15.89
C ASP A 207 4.01 -6.67 -15.58
N TYR A 208 3.24 -6.91 -14.52
CA TYR A 208 2.86 -8.28 -14.18
C TYR A 208 1.37 -8.47 -13.90
N TYR A 209 0.93 -9.69 -14.05
CA TYR A 209 -0.44 -10.11 -13.83
C TYR A 209 -0.49 -11.13 -12.70
N ILE A 210 -1.34 -10.87 -11.70
CA ILE A 210 -1.55 -11.79 -10.58
C ILE A 210 -2.71 -12.74 -10.92
N THR A 211 -2.44 -14.05 -10.82
CA THR A 211 -3.44 -15.09 -11.03
C THR A 211 -3.51 -16.06 -9.87
N THR A 212 -4.69 -16.68 -9.70
CA THR A 212 -4.93 -17.77 -8.74
C THR A 212 -5.01 -19.13 -9.40
N GLU A 213 -4.66 -19.26 -10.68
CA GLU A 213 -4.73 -20.51 -11.44
C GLU A 213 -3.41 -20.80 -12.17
N SER A 214 -2.99 -22.07 -12.21
CA SER A 214 -1.70 -22.48 -12.77
C SER A 214 -1.73 -23.79 -13.55
N THR A 215 -2.90 -24.29 -13.96
CA THR A 215 -2.96 -25.51 -14.78
C THR A 215 -2.36 -25.27 -16.18
N PRO A 216 -1.78 -26.29 -16.83
CA PRO A 216 -1.25 -26.15 -18.19
C PRO A 216 -2.31 -25.61 -19.17
N GLU A 217 -3.55 -26.07 -19.06
CA GLU A 217 -4.67 -25.63 -19.88
C GLU A 217 -5.00 -24.15 -19.67
N TYR A 218 -4.91 -23.67 -18.42
CA TYR A 218 -5.08 -22.25 -18.11
C TYR A 218 -3.97 -21.42 -18.76
N ILE A 219 -2.73 -21.81 -18.60
CA ILE A 219 -1.57 -21.11 -19.19
C ILE A 219 -1.70 -21.06 -20.71
N GLU A 220 -1.92 -22.18 -21.36
CA GLU A 220 -2.08 -22.26 -22.81
C GLU A 220 -3.24 -21.38 -23.30
N SER A 221 -4.40 -21.52 -22.69
CA SER A 221 -5.61 -20.81 -23.11
C SER A 221 -5.55 -19.30 -22.87
N ASN A 222 -4.76 -18.82 -21.90
CA ASN A 222 -4.64 -17.38 -21.59
C ASN A 222 -3.45 -16.69 -22.26
N MET A 223 -2.60 -17.40 -22.98
CA MET A 223 -1.37 -16.85 -23.56
C MET A 223 -1.62 -15.62 -24.45
N ASP A 224 -2.65 -15.67 -25.31
CA ASP A 224 -3.04 -14.54 -26.15
C ASP A 224 -3.51 -13.34 -25.32
N PHE A 225 -4.28 -13.59 -24.28
CA PHE A 225 -4.73 -12.56 -23.35
C PHE A 225 -3.56 -11.88 -22.62
N PHE A 226 -2.60 -12.63 -22.13
CA PHE A 226 -1.40 -12.09 -21.48
C PHE A 226 -0.59 -11.18 -22.43
N ARG A 227 -0.45 -11.59 -23.68
CA ARG A 227 0.19 -10.78 -24.74
C ARG A 227 -0.62 -9.52 -25.08
N ASP A 228 -1.94 -9.64 -25.15
CA ASP A 228 -2.84 -8.52 -25.43
C ASP A 228 -2.83 -7.48 -24.30
N VAL A 229 -2.69 -7.90 -23.05
CA VAL A 229 -2.54 -6.98 -21.89
C VAL A 229 -1.13 -6.41 -21.83
N GLY A 230 -0.14 -7.12 -22.38
CA GLY A 230 1.25 -6.65 -22.48
C GLY A 230 2.06 -6.86 -21.21
N VAL A 231 1.77 -7.91 -20.46
CA VAL A 231 2.53 -8.25 -19.24
C VAL A 231 3.83 -8.98 -19.54
N ASP A 232 4.81 -8.81 -18.68
CA ASP A 232 6.14 -9.43 -18.76
C ASP A 232 6.30 -10.56 -17.75
N GLN A 233 5.47 -10.59 -16.73
CA GLN A 233 5.52 -11.56 -15.65
C GLN A 233 4.11 -12.02 -15.26
N ILE A 234 4.00 -13.30 -14.88
CA ILE A 234 2.78 -13.86 -14.30
C ILE A 234 3.10 -14.23 -12.86
N ASP A 235 2.49 -13.56 -11.91
CA ASP A 235 2.63 -13.77 -10.48
C ASP A 235 1.54 -14.73 -9.99
N PHE A 236 1.95 -15.88 -9.49
CA PHE A 236 1.07 -16.96 -9.07
C PHE A 236 0.75 -16.82 -7.58
N HIS A 237 -0.41 -16.27 -7.30
CA HIS A 237 -0.88 -16.06 -5.93
C HIS A 237 -1.00 -17.39 -5.17
N GLN A 238 -0.39 -17.42 -4.01
CA GLN A 238 -0.03 -18.61 -3.25
C GLN A 238 -1.18 -19.54 -2.80
N CYS A 239 -2.29 -18.99 -2.35
CA CYS A 239 -3.22 -19.78 -1.51
C CYS A 239 -4.04 -20.81 -2.26
N LEU A 240 -4.27 -20.63 -3.53
CA LEU A 240 -5.32 -21.38 -4.23
C LEU A 240 -4.79 -22.23 -5.38
N ALA A 241 -3.70 -21.85 -5.99
CA ALA A 241 -3.35 -22.40 -7.28
C ALA A 241 -1.93 -22.96 -7.40
N THR A 242 -0.95 -22.41 -6.68
CA THR A 242 0.45 -22.66 -6.98
C THR A 242 1.08 -23.64 -6.03
N VAL A 243 1.29 -23.19 -4.79
CA VAL A 243 1.96 -23.98 -3.76
C VAL A 243 1.14 -24.01 -2.47
N ARG A 244 1.40 -24.99 -1.65
CA ARG A 244 0.87 -25.06 -0.29
C ARG A 244 1.73 -24.20 0.62
N GLN A 245 1.13 -23.19 1.26
CA GLN A 245 1.85 -22.23 2.09
C GLN A 245 2.44 -22.92 3.33
N GLY A 246 3.76 -22.87 3.45
CA GLY A 246 4.54 -23.52 4.49
C GLY A 246 5.60 -24.49 3.96
N ASP A 247 5.23 -25.62 3.40
CA ASP A 247 6.13 -26.59 2.77
C ASP A 247 6.34 -26.36 1.27
N PHE A 248 5.59 -25.43 0.69
CA PHE A 248 5.64 -25.03 -0.72
C PHE A 248 5.49 -26.15 -1.75
N ALA A 249 4.90 -27.29 -1.36
CA ALA A 249 4.54 -28.35 -2.30
C ALA A 249 3.54 -27.83 -3.33
N TYR A 250 3.78 -28.12 -4.60
CA TYR A 250 2.87 -27.69 -5.69
C TYR A 250 1.49 -28.35 -5.54
N ARG A 251 0.46 -27.57 -5.82
CA ARG A 251 -0.94 -28.05 -5.75
C ARG A 251 -1.41 -28.80 -6.98
N ARG A 252 -0.83 -28.51 -8.12
CA ARG A 252 -1.24 -29.03 -9.44
C ARG A 252 -0.15 -29.86 -10.12
N TYR A 253 1.03 -29.95 -9.52
CA TYR A 253 2.18 -30.63 -10.08
C TYR A 253 2.85 -31.50 -9.00
N ASP A 254 3.38 -32.65 -9.39
CA ASP A 254 4.05 -33.55 -8.47
C ASP A 254 5.53 -33.23 -8.25
N SER A 255 6.08 -32.29 -9.04
CA SER A 255 7.50 -31.96 -9.02
C SER A 255 7.82 -30.61 -9.64
N HIS A 256 9.00 -30.12 -9.35
CA HIS A 256 9.57 -28.94 -10.04
C HIS A 256 9.61 -29.09 -11.55
N GLU A 257 9.97 -30.27 -12.03
CA GLU A 257 10.01 -30.55 -13.48
C GLU A 257 8.62 -30.47 -14.12
N GLY A 258 7.59 -30.99 -13.43
CA GLY A 258 6.20 -30.85 -13.85
C GLY A 258 5.76 -29.40 -13.95
N TRP A 259 6.10 -28.60 -12.93
CA TRP A 259 5.84 -27.15 -12.92
C TRP A 259 6.54 -26.44 -14.08
N LYS A 260 7.83 -26.70 -14.29
CA LYS A 260 8.59 -26.06 -15.37
C LYS A 260 7.96 -26.32 -16.73
N LYS A 261 7.66 -27.56 -17.03
CA LYS A 261 7.02 -27.96 -18.32
C LYS A 261 5.63 -27.38 -18.50
N GLY A 262 4.85 -27.30 -17.41
CA GLY A 262 3.47 -26.83 -17.48
C GLY A 262 3.34 -25.30 -17.43
N VAL A 263 4.29 -24.59 -16.84
CA VAL A 263 4.18 -23.15 -16.57
C VAL A 263 5.39 -22.37 -17.05
N THR A 264 6.56 -22.59 -16.46
CA THR A 264 7.72 -21.69 -16.65
C THR A 264 8.21 -21.71 -18.10
N GLU A 265 8.38 -22.86 -18.72
CA GLU A 265 8.83 -23.00 -20.10
C GLU A 265 7.84 -22.42 -21.13
N PRO A 266 6.53 -22.66 -21.04
CA PRO A 266 5.55 -22.02 -21.91
C PRO A 266 5.53 -20.50 -21.78
N LEU A 267 5.64 -19.95 -20.57
CA LEU A 267 5.72 -18.50 -20.36
C LEU A 267 6.99 -17.92 -21.00
N ARG A 268 8.16 -18.53 -20.76
CA ARG A 268 9.43 -18.08 -21.32
C ARG A 268 9.46 -18.15 -22.84
N ALA A 269 8.88 -19.19 -23.43
CA ALA A 269 8.73 -19.32 -24.89
C ALA A 269 7.92 -18.17 -25.50
N ASN A 270 7.11 -17.47 -24.69
CA ASN A 270 6.32 -16.29 -25.05
C ASN A 270 6.87 -14.98 -24.49
N GLY A 271 8.11 -14.96 -23.98
CA GLY A 271 8.78 -13.77 -23.47
C GLY A 271 8.31 -13.29 -22.10
N MET A 272 7.67 -14.17 -21.32
CA MET A 272 7.18 -13.87 -19.96
C MET A 272 7.91 -14.73 -18.92
N GLU A 273 7.93 -14.26 -17.67
CA GLU A 273 8.52 -14.97 -16.54
C GLU A 273 7.48 -15.33 -15.48
N ALA A 274 7.77 -16.38 -14.68
CA ALA A 274 6.93 -16.80 -13.59
C ALA A 274 7.34 -16.13 -12.27
N GLY A 275 6.36 -15.64 -11.49
CA GLY A 275 6.53 -15.11 -10.15
C GLY A 275 5.94 -16.05 -9.09
N LEU A 276 6.61 -16.16 -7.95
CA LEU A 276 6.19 -16.92 -6.78
C LEU A 276 5.64 -15.96 -5.72
N HIS A 277 4.33 -15.98 -5.51
CA HIS A 277 3.67 -15.16 -4.51
C HIS A 277 3.36 -15.99 -3.26
N THR A 278 3.81 -15.55 -2.10
CA THR A 278 3.67 -16.28 -0.84
C THR A 278 3.09 -15.38 0.25
N TYR A 279 2.52 -15.97 1.30
CA TYR A 279 2.26 -15.27 2.58
C TYR A 279 3.46 -15.44 3.53
N ALA A 280 4.62 -15.03 3.03
CA ALA A 280 5.89 -15.05 3.75
C ALA A 280 6.05 -16.32 4.62
N PHE A 281 6.17 -16.17 5.94
CA PHE A 281 6.45 -17.23 6.90
C PHE A 281 5.23 -18.01 7.39
N TYR A 282 4.01 -17.64 7.00
CA TYR A 282 2.80 -18.29 7.50
C TYR A 282 2.64 -19.71 6.98
N ILE A 283 1.84 -20.50 7.70
CA ILE A 283 1.61 -21.93 7.43
C ILE A 283 0.10 -22.16 7.27
N ARG A 284 -0.29 -22.81 6.20
CA ARG A 284 -1.69 -23.14 5.95
C ARG A 284 -2.10 -24.45 6.62
N GLU A 285 -3.38 -24.57 6.98
CA GLU A 285 -3.97 -25.74 7.64
C GLU A 285 -3.70 -27.08 6.93
N ASP A 286 -3.65 -27.08 5.60
CA ASP A 286 -3.40 -28.29 4.80
C ASP A 286 -1.91 -28.66 4.67
N CYS A 287 -1.02 -27.93 5.35
CA CYS A 287 0.41 -28.25 5.43
C CYS A 287 0.66 -29.35 6.48
N HIS A 288 0.09 -30.52 6.25
CA HIS A 288 0.06 -31.61 7.21
C HIS A 288 1.45 -32.05 7.68
N GLY A 289 2.44 -32.08 6.77
CA GLY A 289 3.80 -32.49 7.10
C GLY A 289 4.48 -31.59 8.13
N ILE A 290 4.12 -30.31 8.18
CA ILE A 290 4.63 -29.37 9.19
C ILE A 290 3.78 -29.44 10.46
N LEU A 291 2.45 -29.33 10.32
CA LEU A 291 1.55 -29.16 11.46
C LEU A 291 1.35 -30.42 12.29
N SER A 292 1.57 -31.62 11.74
CA SER A 292 1.49 -32.88 12.48
C SER A 292 2.80 -33.30 13.15
N ASP A 293 3.90 -32.58 12.91
CA ASP A 293 5.18 -32.84 13.57
C ASP A 293 5.24 -32.15 14.95
N PRO A 294 5.31 -32.89 16.06
CA PRO A 294 5.39 -32.30 17.41
C PRO A 294 6.54 -31.32 17.60
N LYS A 295 7.68 -31.54 16.90
CA LYS A 295 8.81 -30.59 16.92
C LYS A 295 8.41 -29.23 16.34
N ASN A 296 7.64 -29.23 15.27
CA ASN A 296 7.17 -27.99 14.63
C ASN A 296 6.03 -27.35 15.40
N GLN A 297 5.10 -28.16 15.95
CA GLN A 297 4.04 -27.67 16.82
C GLN A 297 4.59 -26.87 18.01
N ALA A 298 5.69 -27.34 18.62
CA ALA A 298 6.35 -26.63 19.73
C ALA A 298 6.88 -25.26 19.35
N GLN A 299 7.01 -24.98 18.05
CA GLN A 299 7.52 -23.72 17.50
C GLN A 299 6.42 -22.77 16.96
N LEU A 300 5.15 -23.18 17.04
CA LEU A 300 4.04 -22.32 16.65
C LEU A 300 3.79 -21.21 17.69
N CYS A 301 3.33 -20.06 17.22
CA CYS A 301 2.90 -18.97 18.09
C CYS A 301 1.63 -19.34 18.85
N ARG A 302 1.59 -18.93 20.13
CA ARG A 302 0.46 -19.15 21.04
C ARG A 302 0.37 -17.97 22.02
N ASP A 303 -0.80 -17.73 22.59
CA ASP A 303 -1.01 -16.64 23.55
C ASP A 303 -1.63 -17.11 24.86
N GLU A 304 -2.77 -17.78 24.85
CA GLU A 304 -3.49 -18.19 26.05
C GLU A 304 -3.38 -19.70 26.29
N VAL A 305 -3.33 -20.06 27.57
CA VAL A 305 -3.24 -21.47 28.00
C VAL A 305 -4.33 -21.74 29.01
N PHE A 306 -5.14 -22.74 28.74
CA PHE A 306 -6.21 -23.21 29.60
C PHE A 306 -5.90 -24.63 30.09
N THR A 307 -6.68 -25.08 31.08
CA THR A 307 -6.61 -26.41 31.64
C THR A 307 -7.86 -27.21 31.31
N LEU A 308 -7.71 -28.40 30.73
CA LEU A 308 -8.85 -29.28 30.42
C LEU A 308 -9.55 -29.69 31.73
N ALA A 309 -10.86 -29.39 31.81
CA ALA A 309 -11.63 -29.53 33.04
C ALA A 309 -12.02 -30.99 33.37
N GLU A 310 -12.16 -31.85 32.35
CA GLU A 310 -12.50 -33.27 32.48
C GLU A 310 -11.87 -34.11 31.36
N ASP A 311 -11.89 -35.44 31.52
CA ASP A 311 -11.44 -36.35 30.45
C ASP A 311 -12.35 -36.20 29.23
N ILE A 312 -11.74 -36.15 28.04
CA ILE A 312 -12.47 -36.12 26.77
C ILE A 312 -12.05 -37.30 25.88
N SER A 313 -13.00 -37.81 25.10
CA SER A 313 -12.74 -38.85 24.06
C SER A 313 -12.27 -38.20 22.75
N ALA A 314 -11.88 -39.05 21.79
CA ALA A 314 -11.53 -38.60 20.44
C ALA A 314 -12.72 -38.04 19.66
N GLU A 315 -13.94 -38.34 20.03
CA GLU A 315 -15.18 -37.97 19.36
C GLU A 315 -15.85 -36.73 19.98
N ASP A 316 -15.41 -36.30 21.16
CA ASP A 316 -16.01 -35.14 21.83
C ASP A 316 -15.82 -33.86 21.05
N THR A 317 -16.93 -33.12 20.86
CA THR A 317 -16.98 -31.85 20.13
C THR A 317 -17.09 -30.63 21.05
N PHE A 318 -17.15 -30.86 22.35
CA PHE A 318 -17.07 -29.84 23.38
C PHE A 318 -15.84 -30.10 24.24
N ILE A 319 -15.00 -29.09 24.41
CA ILE A 319 -13.77 -29.16 25.20
C ILE A 319 -13.91 -28.19 26.36
N PRO A 320 -14.27 -28.69 27.56
CA PRO A 320 -14.45 -27.85 28.73
C PRO A 320 -13.12 -27.42 29.34
N THR A 321 -13.02 -26.16 29.77
CA THR A 321 -11.84 -25.61 30.45
C THR A 321 -12.14 -25.24 31.88
N VAL A 322 -11.10 -25.28 32.74
CA VAL A 322 -11.17 -24.83 34.13
C VAL A 322 -11.30 -23.31 34.18
N GLU A 323 -10.51 -22.60 33.38
CA GLU A 323 -10.52 -21.16 33.24
C GLU A 323 -11.69 -20.74 32.32
N SER A 324 -12.22 -19.55 32.55
CA SER A 324 -13.21 -18.96 31.65
C SER A 324 -12.58 -18.57 30.32
N THR A 325 -13.26 -18.89 29.24
CA THR A 325 -12.94 -18.47 27.86
C THR A 325 -13.87 -17.37 27.36
N ALA A 326 -14.66 -16.76 28.28
CA ALA A 326 -15.66 -15.74 27.93
C ALA A 326 -15.07 -14.46 27.35
N ASP A 327 -13.84 -14.13 27.71
CA ASP A 327 -13.13 -12.93 27.26
C ASP A 327 -12.36 -13.13 25.95
N MET A 328 -12.29 -14.38 25.43
CA MET A 328 -11.70 -14.64 24.13
C MET A 328 -12.52 -13.95 23.04
N SER A 329 -11.82 -13.26 22.14
CA SER A 329 -12.48 -12.64 21.00
C SER A 329 -13.10 -13.68 20.07
N ASP A 330 -14.40 -13.52 19.76
CA ASP A 330 -15.08 -14.26 18.70
C ASP A 330 -14.92 -13.60 17.31
N TYR A 331 -14.25 -12.46 17.28
CA TYR A 331 -13.98 -11.71 16.05
C TYR A 331 -12.74 -12.22 15.34
N TYR A 332 -12.93 -12.50 14.08
CA TYR A 332 -11.87 -12.92 13.17
C TYR A 332 -11.73 -11.92 12.02
N GLY A 333 -10.56 -11.36 11.86
CA GLY A 333 -10.29 -10.37 10.83
C GLY A 333 -8.94 -10.60 10.14
N PHE A 334 -8.76 -9.99 9.00
CA PHE A 334 -7.58 -10.20 8.17
C PHE A 334 -6.26 -9.93 8.90
N PHE A 335 -6.22 -8.86 9.70
CA PHE A 335 -5.06 -8.49 10.52
C PHE A 335 -5.21 -8.86 12.00
N THR A 336 -6.16 -9.68 12.37
CA THR A 336 -6.31 -10.10 13.76
C THR A 336 -5.36 -11.25 14.09
N LYS A 337 -4.82 -11.24 15.30
CA LYS A 337 -3.97 -12.29 15.85
C LYS A 337 -4.81 -13.50 16.31
N ASN A 338 -5.97 -13.74 15.75
CA ASN A 338 -6.90 -14.78 16.18
C ASN A 338 -7.17 -15.78 15.05
N ILE A 339 -6.83 -17.05 15.32
CA ILE A 339 -7.25 -18.18 14.51
C ILE A 339 -7.96 -19.19 15.42
N TRP A 340 -8.95 -19.89 14.92
CA TRP A 340 -9.81 -20.78 15.71
C TRP A 340 -9.21 -22.16 15.89
N TYR A 341 -8.00 -22.23 16.47
CA TYR A 341 -7.31 -23.50 16.71
C TYR A 341 -6.71 -23.54 18.10
N ILE A 342 -6.86 -24.68 18.76
CA ILE A 342 -6.17 -25.01 20.00
C ILE A 342 -5.30 -26.25 19.76
N LEU A 343 -4.27 -26.38 20.58
CA LEU A 343 -3.40 -27.54 20.67
C LEU A 343 -3.59 -28.20 22.03
N ILE A 344 -3.89 -29.50 22.03
CA ILE A 344 -3.91 -30.33 23.24
C ILE A 344 -2.96 -31.50 22.98
N ASP A 345 -1.93 -31.62 23.81
CA ASP A 345 -0.81 -32.55 23.59
C ASP A 345 -0.22 -32.37 22.17
N GLU A 346 -0.55 -33.24 21.21
CA GLU A 346 -0.10 -33.17 19.80
C GLU A 346 -1.28 -33.03 18.84
N GLU A 347 -2.51 -32.82 19.33
CA GLU A 347 -3.69 -32.70 18.50
C GLU A 347 -4.07 -31.23 18.28
N ILE A 348 -4.14 -30.80 17.04
CA ILE A 348 -4.70 -29.51 16.63
C ILE A 348 -6.22 -29.67 16.46
N ILE A 349 -6.98 -28.79 17.10
CA ILE A 349 -8.44 -28.84 17.12
C ILE A 349 -8.98 -27.48 16.72
N ARG A 350 -9.88 -27.43 15.73
CA ARG A 350 -10.60 -26.22 15.37
C ARG A 350 -11.83 -26.06 16.26
N PHE A 351 -12.16 -24.84 16.68
CA PHE A 351 -13.20 -24.56 17.63
C PHE A 351 -14.10 -23.39 17.28
N GLU A 352 -15.21 -23.27 18.00
CA GLU A 352 -15.99 -22.05 18.19
C GLU A 352 -15.99 -21.66 19.66
N ASN A 353 -16.00 -20.36 19.96
CA ASN A 353 -15.98 -19.88 21.34
C ASN A 353 -17.22 -20.29 22.15
N HIS A 354 -17.00 -20.56 23.42
CA HIS A 354 -18.03 -20.78 24.44
C HIS A 354 -17.50 -20.27 25.79
N PRO A 355 -18.29 -19.66 26.68
CA PRO A 355 -17.78 -19.06 27.92
C PRO A 355 -17.05 -20.01 28.89
N GLN A 356 -17.21 -21.31 28.75
CA GLN A 356 -16.60 -22.33 29.62
C GLN A 356 -15.85 -23.40 28.81
N GLY A 357 -15.16 -22.99 27.75
CA GLY A 357 -14.41 -23.89 26.88
C GLY A 357 -14.65 -23.64 25.40
N PHE A 358 -14.60 -24.69 24.62
CA PHE A 358 -14.65 -24.65 23.15
C PHE A 358 -15.72 -25.61 22.65
N LYS A 359 -16.61 -25.13 21.78
CA LYS A 359 -17.73 -25.90 21.21
C LYS A 359 -17.55 -26.14 19.71
N ASN A 360 -18.37 -27.06 19.17
CA ASN A 360 -18.40 -27.43 17.76
C ASN A 360 -17.00 -27.77 17.23
N CYS A 361 -16.22 -28.44 18.10
CA CYS A 361 -14.84 -28.73 17.81
C CYS A 361 -14.71 -29.74 16.67
N THR A 362 -13.83 -29.43 15.70
CA THR A 362 -13.37 -30.36 14.67
C THR A 362 -12.02 -30.89 15.08
N ARG A 363 -11.96 -32.22 15.27
CA ARG A 363 -10.80 -32.93 15.81
C ARG A 363 -9.80 -33.25 14.72
N GLY A 364 -8.52 -33.39 15.10
CA GLY A 364 -7.47 -33.89 14.19
C GLY A 364 -7.12 -32.95 13.03
N MET A 365 -7.16 -31.64 13.24
CA MET A 365 -6.83 -30.68 12.20
C MET A 365 -5.33 -30.66 11.90
N GLY A 366 -4.92 -30.07 10.75
CA GLY A 366 -3.52 -29.97 10.38
C GLY A 366 -2.82 -31.32 10.15
N GLY A 367 -3.59 -32.42 9.91
CA GLY A 367 -3.07 -33.77 9.74
C GLY A 367 -2.71 -34.49 11.05
N THR A 368 -3.09 -33.93 12.20
CA THR A 368 -2.96 -34.59 13.51
C THR A 368 -4.05 -35.65 13.69
N ASN A 369 -3.90 -36.52 14.70
CA ASN A 369 -4.88 -37.60 14.95
C ASN A 369 -5.80 -37.24 16.11
N PRO A 370 -7.13 -37.44 15.98
CA PRO A 370 -8.03 -37.32 17.14
C PRO A 370 -7.69 -38.38 18.18
N VAL A 371 -7.47 -37.95 19.42
CA VAL A 371 -7.15 -38.85 20.54
C VAL A 371 -7.93 -38.43 21.78
N ALA A 372 -8.01 -39.33 22.77
CA ALA A 372 -8.56 -39.00 24.08
C ALA A 372 -7.54 -38.18 24.88
N HIS A 373 -8.00 -37.13 25.57
CA HIS A 373 -7.17 -36.30 26.45
C HIS A 373 -7.62 -36.39 27.91
N LYS A 374 -6.66 -36.32 28.83
CA LYS A 374 -6.92 -36.41 30.25
C LYS A 374 -7.18 -35.06 30.90
N LYS A 375 -8.09 -35.02 31.87
CA LYS A 375 -8.26 -33.89 32.76
C LYS A 375 -6.92 -33.33 33.24
N GLY A 376 -6.77 -32.02 33.17
CA GLY A 376 -5.54 -31.30 33.52
C GLY A 376 -4.54 -31.17 32.38
N ALA A 377 -4.82 -31.70 31.18
CA ALA A 377 -4.01 -31.44 30.00
C ALA A 377 -4.04 -29.92 29.66
N LYS A 378 -2.94 -29.42 29.12
CA LYS A 378 -2.87 -28.06 28.65
C LYS A 378 -3.68 -27.91 27.35
N VAL A 379 -4.46 -26.86 27.29
CA VAL A 379 -5.20 -26.43 26.09
C VAL A 379 -4.61 -25.09 25.66
N GLU A 380 -3.78 -25.11 24.65
CA GLU A 380 -3.01 -23.94 24.21
C GLU A 380 -3.68 -23.31 22.98
N HIS A 381 -4.06 -22.03 23.06
CA HIS A 381 -4.62 -21.31 21.93
C HIS A 381 -3.50 -20.94 20.95
N LEU A 382 -3.62 -21.41 19.69
CA LEU A 382 -2.71 -21.09 18.61
C LEU A 382 -3.10 -19.75 17.98
N VAL A 383 -2.09 -18.93 17.69
CA VAL A 383 -2.31 -17.62 17.07
C VAL A 383 -1.67 -17.54 15.69
N GLY A 384 -2.26 -16.70 14.85
CA GLY A 384 -1.78 -16.45 13.50
C GLY A 384 -2.49 -15.23 12.91
N CYS A 385 -2.21 -14.92 11.66
CA CYS A 385 -2.90 -13.89 10.89
C CYS A 385 -3.32 -14.44 9.52
N PHE A 386 -4.16 -13.73 8.82
CA PHE A 386 -4.57 -14.09 7.45
C PHE A 386 -5.16 -15.51 7.32
N TYR A 387 -5.79 -16.01 8.37
CA TYR A 387 -6.31 -17.40 8.46
C TYR A 387 -5.21 -18.48 8.45
N LEU A 388 -3.98 -18.13 8.79
CA LEU A 388 -2.80 -18.98 8.73
C LEU A 388 -2.14 -19.09 10.09
N PHE A 389 -1.52 -20.24 10.37
CA PHE A 389 -0.67 -20.42 11.54
C PHE A 389 0.62 -19.64 11.38
N ALA A 390 1.20 -19.19 12.49
CA ALA A 390 2.48 -18.51 12.51
C ALA A 390 3.51 -19.29 13.34
N PRO A 391 4.72 -19.55 12.82
CA PRO A 391 5.85 -19.98 13.62
C PRO A 391 6.35 -18.82 14.47
N ARG A 392 6.95 -19.08 15.61
CA ARG A 392 7.67 -18.05 16.36
C ARG A 392 8.84 -17.52 15.54
N PRO A 393 9.04 -16.19 15.50
CA PRO A 393 10.08 -15.58 14.66
C PRO A 393 11.51 -15.99 15.01
N ASP A 394 11.75 -16.40 16.25
CA ASP A 394 13.04 -16.89 16.77
C ASP A 394 13.29 -18.41 16.51
N SER A 395 12.34 -19.09 15.87
CA SER A 395 12.37 -20.56 15.73
C SER A 395 13.10 -21.03 14.47
N GLU A 396 13.55 -22.28 14.49
CA GLU A 396 14.12 -22.94 13.30
C GLU A 396 13.05 -23.17 12.21
N LEU A 397 11.77 -23.40 12.59
CA LEU A 397 10.68 -23.53 11.65
C LEU A 397 10.49 -22.26 10.81
N TYR A 398 10.69 -21.06 11.39
CA TYR A 398 10.64 -19.80 10.67
C TYR A 398 11.68 -19.74 9.54
N LYS A 399 12.92 -20.19 9.82
CA LYS A 399 14.00 -20.26 8.84
C LYS A 399 13.77 -21.39 7.82
N GLU A 400 13.22 -22.54 8.24
CA GLU A 400 12.86 -23.63 7.34
C GLU A 400 11.87 -23.19 6.27
N ILE A 401 10.86 -22.39 6.62
CA ILE A 401 9.89 -21.83 5.64
C ILE A 401 10.58 -20.89 4.66
N ALA A 402 11.53 -20.07 5.11
CA ALA A 402 12.34 -19.22 4.23
C ALA A 402 13.16 -20.07 3.24
N HIS A 403 13.77 -21.15 3.73
CA HIS A 403 14.51 -22.09 2.91
C HIS A 403 13.63 -22.79 1.88
N ASN A 404 12.45 -23.28 2.27
CA ASN A 404 11.47 -23.89 1.37
C ASN A 404 11.02 -22.92 0.27
N THR A 405 10.90 -21.62 0.59
CA THR A 405 10.61 -20.57 -0.40
C THR A 405 11.73 -20.50 -1.44
N ALA A 406 12.99 -20.46 -1.02
CA ALA A 406 14.15 -20.41 -1.92
C ALA A 406 14.30 -21.70 -2.75
N GLU A 407 14.09 -22.90 -2.15
CA GLU A 407 14.11 -24.17 -2.88
C GLU A 407 13.05 -24.20 -3.99
N THR A 408 11.83 -23.76 -3.69
CA THR A 408 10.75 -23.69 -4.67
C THR A 408 11.05 -22.68 -5.78
N TYR A 409 11.58 -21.49 -5.42
CA TYR A 409 12.04 -20.50 -6.38
C TYR A 409 13.07 -21.11 -7.35
N ASN A 410 14.10 -21.77 -6.81
CA ASN A 410 15.15 -22.39 -7.58
C ASN A 410 14.64 -23.56 -8.45
N GLY A 411 13.85 -24.45 -7.84
CA GLY A 411 13.37 -25.66 -8.48
C GLY A 411 12.36 -25.41 -9.59
N GLY A 412 11.47 -24.42 -9.37
CA GLY A 412 10.47 -24.00 -10.35
C GLY A 412 10.99 -23.00 -11.39
N GLU A 413 12.25 -22.57 -11.24
CA GLU A 413 12.87 -21.53 -12.08
C GLU A 413 12.04 -20.24 -12.15
N PHE A 414 11.54 -19.78 -11.01
CA PHE A 414 10.86 -18.50 -10.92
C PHE A 414 11.84 -17.34 -11.10
N ALA A 415 11.36 -16.19 -11.55
CA ALA A 415 12.16 -14.97 -11.68
C ALA A 415 11.86 -13.93 -10.62
N MET A 416 10.70 -14.02 -9.98
CA MET A 416 10.21 -13.10 -8.97
C MET A 416 9.73 -13.85 -7.74
N ILE A 417 9.87 -13.20 -6.57
CA ILE A 417 9.23 -13.58 -5.30
C ILE A 417 8.47 -12.38 -4.77
N TYR A 418 7.18 -12.56 -4.48
CA TYR A 418 6.41 -11.59 -3.70
C TYR A 418 6.14 -12.16 -2.31
N LEU A 419 6.66 -11.49 -1.28
CA LEU A 419 6.44 -11.84 0.12
C LEU A 419 5.28 -10.98 0.66
N ASP A 420 4.05 -11.39 0.36
CA ASP A 420 2.86 -10.79 0.95
C ASP A 420 2.77 -11.17 2.44
N ALA A 421 2.04 -10.38 3.23
CA ALA A 421 1.86 -10.58 4.66
C ALA A 421 3.17 -10.58 5.50
N LEU A 422 4.31 -10.15 4.96
CA LEU A 422 5.55 -10.02 5.72
C LEU A 422 5.43 -8.98 6.85
N ASP A 423 4.58 -7.95 6.66
CA ASP A 423 4.20 -6.95 7.67
C ASP A 423 3.48 -7.55 8.89
N GLY A 424 2.87 -8.73 8.75
CA GLY A 424 2.25 -9.47 9.84
C GLY A 424 3.22 -9.90 10.94
N ILE A 425 4.54 -9.86 10.70
CA ILE A 425 5.56 -10.19 11.70
C ILE A 425 5.41 -9.37 12.98
N THR A 426 4.99 -8.12 12.89
CA THR A 426 4.76 -7.22 14.02
C THR A 426 3.73 -7.73 15.02
N ARG A 427 2.92 -8.72 14.63
CA ARG A 427 1.90 -9.34 15.48
C ARG A 427 2.45 -10.54 16.27
N HIS A 428 3.64 -11.01 15.92
CA HIS A 428 4.24 -12.23 16.44
C HIS A 428 5.58 -11.99 17.16
N CYS A 429 6.07 -10.75 17.18
CA CYS A 429 7.19 -10.32 18.01
C CYS A 429 6.70 -9.92 19.40
N ASP A 430 7.59 -9.94 20.38
CA ASP A 430 7.31 -9.46 21.74
C ASP A 430 6.99 -7.96 21.70
N GLU A 431 7.78 -7.18 20.94
CA GLU A 431 7.56 -5.78 20.65
C GLU A 431 7.38 -5.60 19.13
N SER A 432 6.39 -4.84 18.70
CA SER A 432 6.14 -4.62 17.26
C SER A 432 7.33 -3.97 16.52
N GLU A 433 8.16 -3.24 17.27
CA GLU A 433 9.37 -2.59 16.77
C GLU A 433 10.50 -3.58 16.41
N GLU A 434 10.46 -4.80 16.87
CA GLU A 434 11.45 -5.86 16.59
C GLU A 434 11.28 -6.47 15.18
N GLY A 435 10.16 -6.22 14.55
CA GLY A 435 9.81 -6.77 13.23
C GLY A 435 10.89 -6.55 12.16
N TRP A 436 11.67 -5.46 12.23
CA TRP A 436 12.77 -5.21 11.30
C TRP A 436 13.82 -6.32 11.29
N TYR A 437 14.16 -6.86 12.47
CA TYR A 437 15.15 -7.91 12.61
C TYR A 437 14.67 -9.24 12.04
N TYR A 438 13.47 -9.65 12.44
CA TYR A 438 12.93 -10.92 11.96
C TYR A 438 12.61 -10.89 10.47
N CYS A 439 12.21 -9.74 9.92
CA CYS A 439 12.13 -9.56 8.46
C CYS A 439 13.52 -9.71 7.80
N ALA A 440 14.57 -9.14 8.41
CA ALA A 440 15.93 -9.27 7.89
C ALA A 440 16.40 -10.74 7.91
N VAL A 441 16.15 -11.47 8.99
CA VAL A 441 16.46 -12.92 9.08
C VAL A 441 15.75 -13.71 7.98
N PHE A 442 14.43 -13.50 7.80
CA PHE A 442 13.65 -14.23 6.81
C PHE A 442 14.10 -13.94 5.37
N VAL A 443 14.26 -12.67 5.02
CA VAL A 443 14.71 -12.26 3.69
C VAL A 443 16.16 -12.70 3.42
N HIS A 444 17.04 -12.64 4.41
CA HIS A 444 18.41 -13.12 4.31
C HIS A 444 18.46 -14.61 3.99
N GLU A 445 17.70 -15.45 4.72
CA GLU A 445 17.65 -16.90 4.46
C GLU A 445 17.11 -17.20 3.05
N ILE A 446 16.16 -16.44 2.52
CA ILE A 446 15.70 -16.59 1.14
C ILE A 446 16.81 -16.21 0.15
N VAL A 447 17.33 -15.00 0.25
CA VAL A 447 18.29 -14.45 -0.74
C VAL A 447 19.57 -15.28 -0.79
N LYS A 448 20.07 -15.69 0.38
CA LYS A 448 21.28 -16.52 0.52
C LYS A 448 21.14 -17.87 -0.18
N ASN A 449 19.94 -18.47 -0.18
CA ASN A 449 19.67 -19.77 -0.76
C ASN A 449 19.17 -19.70 -2.21
N CYS A 450 18.88 -18.52 -2.78
CA CYS A 450 18.53 -18.37 -4.17
C CYS A 450 19.75 -18.54 -5.09
N LYS A 451 19.66 -19.42 -6.09
CA LYS A 451 20.74 -19.65 -7.07
C LYS A 451 20.92 -18.49 -8.05
N THR A 452 19.84 -17.78 -8.34
CA THR A 452 19.84 -16.57 -9.15
C THR A 452 19.21 -15.42 -8.34
N PRO A 453 19.71 -14.18 -8.45
CA PRO A 453 19.12 -13.08 -7.70
C PRO A 453 17.67 -12.84 -8.08
N PRO A 454 16.70 -13.02 -7.15
CA PRO A 454 15.29 -12.82 -7.46
C PRO A 454 14.91 -11.34 -7.55
N ILE A 455 13.85 -11.05 -8.30
CA ILE A 455 13.12 -9.80 -8.17
C ILE A 455 12.22 -9.97 -6.94
N ILE A 456 12.55 -9.32 -5.83
CA ILE A 456 11.76 -9.44 -4.60
C ILE A 456 10.95 -8.18 -4.35
N GLU A 457 9.67 -8.41 -4.04
CA GLU A 457 8.75 -7.43 -3.49
C GLU A 457 8.18 -7.95 -2.17
N TYR A 458 7.79 -7.04 -1.28
CA TYR A 458 7.17 -7.42 0.00
C TYR A 458 6.30 -6.31 0.58
N SER A 459 5.35 -6.71 1.42
CA SER A 459 4.31 -5.86 2.02
C SER A 459 4.78 -4.93 3.14
N THR A 460 6.10 -4.83 3.40
CA THR A 460 6.65 -3.99 4.48
C THR A 460 7.79 -3.07 4.02
N MET A 461 8.15 -2.08 4.83
CA MET A 461 9.07 -0.99 4.49
C MET A 461 10.29 -0.92 5.44
N TYR A 462 10.72 -2.03 6.04
CA TYR A 462 11.87 -1.98 6.94
C TYR A 462 13.18 -1.67 6.21
N PRO A 463 13.97 -0.71 6.73
CA PRO A 463 15.27 -0.34 6.15
C PRO A 463 16.26 -1.50 6.11
N SER A 464 16.17 -2.44 7.05
CA SER A 464 17.06 -3.61 7.13
C SER A 464 17.03 -4.55 5.94
N ILE A 465 15.92 -4.58 5.18
CA ILE A 465 15.73 -5.45 4.01
C ILE A 465 15.78 -4.70 2.67
N TRP A 466 16.14 -3.43 2.69
CA TRP A 466 16.17 -2.58 1.51
C TRP A 466 17.02 -3.14 0.36
N ALA A 467 18.18 -3.73 0.66
CA ALA A 467 19.10 -4.20 -0.37
C ALA A 467 18.59 -5.37 -1.22
N ALA A 468 17.52 -6.04 -0.78
CA ALA A 468 16.84 -7.09 -1.54
C ALA A 468 15.53 -6.62 -2.21
N ARG A 469 15.07 -5.40 -1.98
CA ARG A 469 13.85 -4.89 -2.63
C ARG A 469 14.14 -4.51 -4.08
N ALA A 470 13.38 -5.05 -5.01
CA ALA A 470 13.54 -4.76 -6.43
C ALA A 470 12.68 -3.57 -6.90
N ARG A 471 11.47 -3.41 -6.39
CA ARG A 471 10.57 -2.31 -6.76
C ARG A 471 9.84 -1.74 -5.57
N MET A 472 9.51 -0.45 -5.68
CA MET A 472 8.65 0.26 -4.74
C MET A 472 7.25 0.41 -5.33
N GLY A 473 6.23 0.40 -4.47
CA GLY A 473 4.88 0.79 -4.84
C GLY A 473 3.98 -0.33 -5.35
N ALA A 474 4.34 -1.59 -5.20
CA ALA A 474 3.44 -2.70 -5.45
C ALA A 474 2.39 -2.81 -4.32
N TRP A 475 1.58 -1.77 -4.15
CA TRP A 475 0.56 -1.70 -3.11
C TRP A 475 -0.83 -1.92 -3.68
N ASP A 476 -1.72 -2.45 -2.83
CA ASP A 476 -3.14 -2.50 -3.11
C ASP A 476 -3.70 -1.09 -3.27
N TYR A 477 -4.33 -0.82 -4.39
CA TYR A 477 -5.09 0.39 -4.50
C TYR A 477 -6.42 0.29 -3.75
N CYS A 478 -6.79 1.41 -3.15
CA CYS A 478 -8.17 1.68 -2.87
C CYS A 478 -8.92 1.78 -4.22
N PHE A 479 -9.91 0.94 -4.40
CA PHE A 479 -10.65 0.78 -5.66
C PHE A 479 -11.50 1.98 -6.05
N ARG A 480 -11.57 2.98 -5.17
CA ARG A 480 -12.32 4.21 -5.37
C ARG A 480 -11.35 5.37 -5.48
N GLN A 481 -11.69 6.38 -6.25
CA GLN A 481 -10.83 7.52 -6.51
C GLN A 481 -9.44 7.13 -7.07
N TYR A 482 -9.44 6.18 -7.97
CA TYR A 482 -8.22 5.60 -8.52
C TYR A 482 -7.21 6.65 -8.98
N LYS A 483 -7.66 7.63 -9.77
CA LYS A 483 -6.80 8.72 -10.26
C LYS A 483 -6.27 9.62 -9.14
N ALA A 484 -7.11 9.94 -8.14
CA ALA A 484 -6.68 10.74 -6.98
C ALA A 484 -5.65 9.99 -6.15
N PHE A 485 -5.84 8.70 -5.95
CA PHE A 485 -4.89 7.85 -5.27
C PHE A 485 -3.55 7.76 -6.02
N GLN A 486 -3.59 7.60 -7.34
CA GLN A 486 -2.37 7.58 -8.17
C GLN A 486 -1.57 8.88 -8.06
N LYS A 487 -2.24 10.03 -7.94
CA LYS A 487 -1.56 11.33 -7.72
C LYS A 487 -0.82 11.38 -6.39
N ILE A 488 -1.39 10.81 -5.34
CA ILE A 488 -0.73 10.70 -4.03
C ILE A 488 0.44 9.74 -4.14
N HIS A 489 0.18 8.55 -4.64
CA HIS A 489 1.17 7.49 -4.77
C HIS A 489 2.38 7.92 -5.63
N HIS A 490 2.13 8.61 -6.74
CA HIS A 490 3.21 9.17 -7.56
C HIS A 490 4.13 10.12 -6.79
N ARG A 491 3.59 10.98 -5.92
CA ARG A 491 4.42 11.89 -5.11
C ARG A 491 5.40 11.13 -4.21
N GLU A 492 4.91 10.07 -3.60
CA GLU A 492 5.74 9.18 -2.75
C GLU A 492 6.76 8.41 -3.59
N LEU A 493 6.33 7.81 -4.70
CA LEU A 493 7.23 7.06 -5.59
C LEU A 493 8.35 7.91 -6.22
N LYS A 494 8.06 9.18 -6.49
CA LYS A 494 9.02 10.08 -7.14
C LYS A 494 10.31 10.20 -6.33
N GLU A 495 10.24 10.26 -5.02
CA GLU A 495 11.39 10.34 -4.13
C GLU A 495 12.30 9.13 -4.31
N PHE A 496 11.73 7.92 -4.33
CA PHE A 496 12.48 6.69 -4.55
C PHE A 496 13.03 6.57 -5.97
N THR A 497 12.26 6.98 -6.98
CA THR A 497 12.70 6.96 -8.39
C THR A 497 13.87 7.89 -8.63
N ASP A 498 13.82 9.10 -8.08
CA ASP A 498 14.89 10.09 -8.21
C ASP A 498 16.19 9.57 -7.56
N ALA A 499 16.07 8.77 -6.49
CA ALA A 499 17.21 8.20 -5.80
C ALA A 499 17.78 6.96 -6.53
N HIS A 500 17.04 5.84 -6.59
CA HIS A 500 17.66 4.58 -7.03
C HIS A 500 16.70 3.42 -7.36
N PHE A 501 15.40 3.50 -7.07
CA PHE A 501 14.50 2.37 -7.25
C PHE A 501 13.84 2.29 -8.61
N ALA A 502 13.56 1.08 -9.07
CA ALA A 502 12.43 0.84 -9.95
C ALA A 502 11.13 0.97 -9.14
N CYS A 503 10.11 1.52 -9.74
CA CYS A 503 8.83 1.77 -9.07
C CYS A 503 7.65 1.20 -9.86
N SER A 504 6.57 0.90 -9.14
CA SER A 504 5.32 0.41 -9.70
C SER A 504 4.18 1.36 -9.37
N MET A 505 3.27 1.56 -10.31
CA MET A 505 2.02 2.29 -10.08
C MET A 505 1.04 1.50 -9.18
N GLY A 506 1.44 0.31 -8.70
CA GLY A 506 0.66 -0.54 -7.84
C GLY A 506 -0.34 -1.43 -8.57
N TRP A 507 -1.26 -2.02 -7.84
CA TRP A 507 -2.18 -3.02 -8.33
C TRP A 507 -3.39 -2.37 -8.99
N TYR A 508 -3.54 -2.54 -10.29
CA TYR A 508 -4.75 -2.18 -11.01
C TYR A 508 -5.76 -3.31 -10.89
N HIS A 509 -6.80 -3.06 -10.14
CA HIS A 509 -7.92 -3.99 -9.98
C HIS A 509 -9.08 -3.61 -10.88
N TYR A 510 -9.74 -4.59 -11.42
CA TYR A 510 -10.97 -4.41 -12.13
C TYR A 510 -12.01 -5.44 -11.69
N PHE A 511 -12.98 -4.98 -10.96
CA PHE A 511 -14.12 -5.78 -10.60
C PHE A 511 -15.38 -5.19 -11.20
N PRO A 512 -15.88 -5.73 -12.31
CA PRO A 512 -17.24 -5.43 -12.70
C PRO A 512 -18.14 -5.98 -11.60
N THR A 513 -18.82 -5.15 -10.89
CA THR A 513 -19.80 -5.66 -9.95
C THR A 513 -20.96 -6.25 -10.71
N THR A 514 -21.19 -7.48 -10.44
CA THR A 514 -22.41 -8.15 -10.79
C THR A 514 -23.49 -7.93 -9.75
N ASP A 515 -23.12 -7.65 -8.51
CA ASP A 515 -24.07 -7.63 -7.40
C ASP A 515 -23.86 -6.43 -6.49
N ASN A 516 -24.93 -5.76 -6.15
CA ASN A 516 -25.02 -4.73 -5.12
C ASN A 516 -24.87 -5.36 -3.73
N GLN A 517 -23.86 -6.20 -3.55
CA GLN A 517 -23.57 -6.81 -2.26
C GLN A 517 -23.09 -5.72 -1.31
N PRO A 518 -23.73 -5.55 -0.17
CA PRO A 518 -23.24 -4.67 0.87
C PRO A 518 -21.80 -5.04 1.24
N GLY A 519 -20.91 -4.04 1.27
CA GLY A 519 -19.48 -4.28 1.54
C GLY A 519 -18.65 -4.67 0.35
N ASN A 520 -19.22 -4.83 -0.84
CA ASN A 520 -18.43 -5.00 -2.05
C ASN A 520 -17.98 -3.63 -2.58
N TYR A 521 -16.70 -3.32 -2.40
CA TYR A 521 -16.09 -2.01 -2.70
C TYR A 521 -15.61 -1.89 -4.16
N HIS A 522 -15.70 -2.93 -4.91
CA HIS A 522 -15.04 -3.09 -6.21
C HIS A 522 -16.03 -2.90 -7.34
N THR A 523 -16.65 -1.76 -7.42
CA THR A 523 -17.89 -1.76 -8.15
C THR A 523 -17.89 -0.93 -9.42
N LYS A 524 -16.76 -0.37 -9.82
CA LYS A 524 -16.81 0.46 -11.01
C LYS A 524 -15.63 0.28 -11.94
N TYR A 525 -15.98 0.38 -13.21
CA TYR A 525 -15.12 0.63 -14.33
C TYR A 525 -14.33 1.95 -14.14
N HIS A 526 -13.03 1.88 -14.27
CA HIS A 526 -12.19 3.07 -14.20
C HIS A 526 -12.32 3.88 -15.49
N HIS A 527 -12.42 5.19 -15.35
CA HIS A 527 -12.46 6.07 -16.49
C HIS A 527 -11.14 6.03 -17.27
N TRP A 528 -11.23 6.08 -18.59
CA TRP A 528 -10.07 5.97 -19.46
C TRP A 528 -9.05 7.11 -19.26
N ASP A 529 -9.46 8.29 -18.76
CA ASP A 529 -8.53 9.38 -18.40
C ASP A 529 -7.72 9.07 -17.14
N ALA A 530 -8.20 8.20 -16.26
CA ALA A 530 -7.39 7.66 -15.17
C ALA A 530 -6.30 6.73 -15.71
N ILE A 531 -6.62 5.95 -16.74
CA ILE A 531 -5.65 5.11 -17.45
C ILE A 531 -4.63 5.95 -18.20
N ASP A 532 -5.06 7.05 -18.83
CA ASP A 532 -4.13 7.99 -19.47
C ASP A 532 -3.17 8.63 -18.47
N HIS A 533 -3.69 9.04 -17.33
CA HIS A 533 -2.87 9.61 -16.25
C HIS A 533 -1.82 8.62 -15.76
N MET A 534 -2.26 7.39 -15.43
CA MET A 534 -1.37 6.30 -15.02
C MET A 534 -0.32 6.00 -16.09
N GLY A 535 -0.76 5.81 -17.34
CA GLY A 535 0.12 5.49 -18.45
C GLY A 535 1.13 6.60 -18.76
N ALA A 536 0.71 7.86 -18.70
CA ALA A 536 1.62 8.99 -18.88
C ALA A 536 2.68 9.04 -17.78
N LEU A 537 2.31 8.82 -16.51
CA LEU A 537 3.27 8.70 -15.41
C LEU A 537 4.21 7.51 -15.62
N ALA A 538 3.67 6.34 -16.03
CA ALA A 538 4.49 5.17 -16.32
C ALA A 538 5.55 5.47 -17.39
N VAL A 539 5.21 6.17 -18.46
CA VAL A 539 6.16 6.56 -19.51
C VAL A 539 7.17 7.60 -19.02
N MET A 540 6.71 8.63 -18.28
CA MET A 540 7.57 9.71 -17.80
C MET A 540 8.61 9.25 -16.76
N TYR A 541 8.26 8.30 -15.91
CA TYR A 541 9.06 7.90 -14.76
C TYR A 541 9.50 6.43 -14.79
N ASP A 542 9.19 5.73 -15.88
CA ASP A 542 9.49 4.30 -16.07
C ASP A 542 8.85 3.41 -14.98
N TYR A 543 7.58 3.66 -14.64
CA TYR A 543 6.85 2.85 -13.68
C TYR A 543 6.22 1.62 -14.32
N SER A 544 6.34 0.47 -13.66
CA SER A 544 5.56 -0.72 -13.99
C SER A 544 4.13 -0.66 -13.41
N THR A 545 3.31 -1.60 -13.79
CA THR A 545 1.94 -1.77 -13.28
C THR A 545 1.65 -3.23 -13.01
N VAL A 546 0.80 -3.48 -12.03
CA VAL A 546 0.32 -4.82 -11.66
C VAL A 546 -1.16 -4.93 -12.03
N PHE A 547 -1.55 -6.03 -12.65
CA PHE A 547 -2.94 -6.33 -12.96
C PHE A 547 -3.43 -7.47 -12.08
N TYR A 548 -4.57 -7.26 -11.43
CA TYR A 548 -5.20 -8.24 -10.57
C TYR A 548 -6.72 -8.30 -10.80
N ASP A 549 -7.32 -9.48 -10.61
CA ASP A 549 -8.76 -9.72 -10.76
C ASP A 549 -9.33 -9.36 -12.16
N ILE A 550 -8.49 -9.43 -13.17
CA ILE A 550 -8.87 -9.31 -14.57
C ILE A 550 -8.81 -10.71 -15.19
N SER A 551 -9.87 -11.17 -15.82
CA SER A 551 -9.86 -12.45 -16.52
C SER A 551 -9.98 -12.26 -18.03
N LYS A 552 -9.51 -13.27 -18.78
CA LYS A 552 -9.72 -13.34 -20.23
C LYS A 552 -11.21 -13.24 -20.60
N GLU A 553 -12.09 -13.87 -19.81
CA GLU A 553 -13.53 -13.80 -20.02
C GLU A 553 -14.03 -12.36 -19.88
N LEU A 554 -13.65 -11.67 -18.81
CA LEU A 554 -14.01 -10.27 -18.60
C LEU A 554 -13.47 -9.36 -19.70
N TYR A 555 -12.22 -9.57 -20.12
CA TYR A 555 -11.60 -8.84 -21.22
C TYR A 555 -12.38 -8.97 -22.55
N HIS A 556 -12.87 -10.15 -22.86
CA HIS A 556 -13.67 -10.36 -24.07
C HIS A 556 -15.13 -9.92 -23.92
N ARG A 557 -15.68 -9.99 -22.72
CA ARG A 557 -17.07 -9.67 -22.44
C ARG A 557 -17.33 -8.17 -22.32
N HIS A 558 -16.36 -7.40 -21.77
CA HIS A 558 -16.53 -5.99 -21.45
C HIS A 558 -15.71 -5.09 -22.36
N ALA A 559 -16.35 -4.46 -23.33
CA ALA A 559 -15.67 -3.59 -24.30
C ALA A 559 -14.90 -2.43 -23.65
N GLY A 560 -15.43 -1.85 -22.58
CA GLY A 560 -14.77 -0.79 -21.87
C GLY A 560 -13.51 -1.26 -21.10
N LEU A 561 -13.53 -2.46 -20.51
CA LEU A 561 -12.32 -3.04 -19.93
C LEU A 561 -11.26 -3.28 -20.99
N LYS A 562 -11.65 -3.92 -22.09
CA LYS A 562 -10.77 -4.15 -23.23
C LYS A 562 -10.14 -2.84 -23.73
N ARG A 563 -10.95 -1.79 -23.90
CA ARG A 563 -10.47 -0.46 -24.27
C ARG A 563 -9.40 0.06 -23.33
N ASN A 564 -9.62 -0.03 -22.01
CA ASN A 564 -8.69 0.45 -21.00
C ASN A 564 -7.38 -0.33 -20.99
N LEU A 565 -7.44 -1.66 -21.07
CA LEU A 565 -6.25 -2.50 -21.10
C LEU A 565 -5.41 -2.30 -22.37
N LEU A 566 -6.04 -2.23 -23.54
CA LEU A 566 -5.35 -1.93 -24.79
C LEU A 566 -4.77 -0.51 -24.80
N ARG A 567 -5.45 0.43 -24.14
CA ARG A 567 -4.94 1.79 -23.96
C ARG A 567 -3.71 1.79 -23.08
N TYR A 568 -3.75 1.09 -21.93
CA TYR A 568 -2.59 0.95 -21.07
C TYR A 568 -1.43 0.25 -21.78
N LYS A 569 -1.71 -0.83 -22.52
CA LYS A 569 -0.71 -1.53 -23.33
C LYS A 569 0.05 -0.58 -24.26
N MET A 570 -0.64 0.35 -24.90
CA MET A 570 0.00 1.38 -25.73
C MET A 570 1.04 2.18 -24.95
N TYR A 571 0.73 2.59 -23.72
CA TYR A 571 1.67 3.30 -22.84
C TYR A 571 2.83 2.40 -22.43
N SER A 572 2.55 1.17 -22.04
CA SER A 572 3.56 0.19 -21.67
C SER A 572 4.52 -0.11 -22.84
N ASP A 573 4.00 -0.29 -24.05
CA ASP A 573 4.82 -0.52 -25.25
C ASP A 573 5.74 0.69 -25.54
N LEU A 574 5.25 1.92 -25.41
CA LEU A 574 6.03 3.14 -25.60
C LEU A 574 7.12 3.29 -24.52
N ARG A 575 6.81 2.96 -23.28
CA ARG A 575 7.75 2.93 -22.15
C ARG A 575 8.87 1.91 -22.40
N LYS A 576 8.52 0.67 -22.70
CA LYS A 576 9.45 -0.44 -22.93
C LYS A 576 10.34 -0.20 -24.15
N ALA A 577 9.82 0.52 -25.16
CA ALA A 577 10.58 0.91 -26.34
C ALA A 577 11.44 2.15 -26.13
N ALA A 578 11.43 2.81 -24.97
CA ALA A 578 12.05 4.10 -24.72
C ALA A 578 11.75 5.11 -25.86
N TYR A 579 10.49 5.20 -26.27
CA TYR A 579 10.05 5.92 -27.47
C TYR A 579 10.38 7.41 -27.45
N PHE A 580 10.29 8.04 -26.28
CA PHE A 580 10.55 9.47 -26.11
C PHE A 580 11.98 9.73 -25.68
N SER A 581 12.61 10.77 -26.23
CA SER A 581 13.92 11.24 -25.79
C SER A 581 13.83 11.84 -24.37
N GLU A 582 14.95 11.85 -23.66
CA GLU A 582 14.99 12.42 -22.30
C GLU A 582 14.60 13.91 -22.30
N ASP A 583 14.97 14.69 -23.30
CA ASP A 583 14.54 16.09 -23.45
C ASP A 583 13.01 16.26 -23.48
N VAL A 584 12.29 15.35 -24.16
CA VAL A 584 10.83 15.34 -24.17
C VAL A 584 10.26 14.90 -22.82
N LEU A 585 10.88 13.91 -22.19
CA LEU A 585 10.46 13.42 -20.87
C LEU A 585 10.67 14.49 -19.79
N GLU A 586 11.76 15.20 -19.78
CA GLU A 586 12.02 16.33 -18.87
C GLU A 586 10.98 17.45 -19.03
N LYS A 587 10.64 17.83 -20.27
CA LYS A 587 9.58 18.80 -20.55
C LYS A 587 8.21 18.29 -20.07
N ALA A 588 7.95 16.99 -20.21
CA ALA A 588 6.72 16.38 -19.74
C ALA A 588 6.65 16.37 -18.20
N ARG A 589 7.73 15.97 -17.52
CA ARG A 589 7.83 15.95 -16.05
C ARG A 589 7.70 17.35 -15.42
N SER A 590 8.18 18.39 -16.09
CA SER A 590 8.09 19.78 -15.63
C SER A 590 6.76 20.47 -15.95
N ASN A 591 5.81 19.76 -16.59
CA ASN A 591 4.53 20.34 -16.97
C ASN A 591 3.58 20.44 -15.75
N GLU A 592 2.85 21.58 -15.64
CA GLU A 592 1.89 21.81 -14.56
C GLU A 592 0.53 21.14 -14.80
N HIS A 593 0.24 20.73 -16.03
CA HIS A 593 -1.02 20.08 -16.40
C HIS A 593 -0.87 18.56 -16.47
N GLU A 594 -1.98 17.86 -16.32
CA GLU A 594 -2.02 16.43 -16.62
C GLU A 594 -1.65 16.19 -18.10
N LEU A 595 -1.04 15.06 -18.37
CA LEU A 595 -0.64 14.67 -19.72
C LEU A 595 -1.32 13.37 -20.14
N ALA A 596 -1.61 13.28 -21.43
CA ALA A 596 -1.96 12.04 -22.11
C ALA A 596 -1.08 11.87 -23.34
N ILE A 597 -0.89 10.63 -23.80
CA ILE A 597 -0.21 10.37 -25.08
C ILE A 597 -1.25 10.07 -26.14
N ILE A 598 -1.15 10.76 -27.25
CA ILE A 598 -2.02 10.54 -28.43
C ILE A 598 -1.20 10.11 -29.64
N LYS A 599 -1.79 9.25 -30.48
CA LYS A 599 -1.25 8.89 -31.78
C LYS A 599 -1.76 9.87 -32.82
N LYS A 600 -0.86 10.50 -33.56
CA LYS A 600 -1.19 11.41 -34.67
C LYS A 600 -1.46 10.64 -35.95
N ASP A 601 -2.07 11.31 -36.94
CA ASP A 601 -2.37 10.73 -38.27
C ASP A 601 -1.10 10.20 -38.99
N ASN A 602 0.05 10.81 -38.73
CA ASN A 602 1.33 10.36 -39.27
C ASN A 602 1.94 9.17 -38.49
N GLY A 603 1.20 8.59 -37.58
CA GLY A 603 1.62 7.44 -36.75
C GLY A 603 2.54 7.78 -35.56
N LYS A 604 2.97 9.03 -35.40
CA LYS A 604 3.81 9.44 -34.24
C LYS A 604 3.00 9.64 -32.97
N TYR A 605 3.60 9.29 -31.85
CA TYR A 605 3.02 9.55 -30.54
C TYR A 605 3.58 10.85 -29.95
N VAL A 606 2.75 11.62 -29.27
CA VAL A 606 3.10 12.89 -28.63
C VAL A 606 2.38 13.02 -27.30
N PHE A 607 3.02 13.65 -26.31
CA PHE A 607 2.34 14.09 -25.10
C PHE A 607 1.48 15.31 -25.40
N VAL A 608 0.30 15.36 -24.77
CA VAL A 608 -0.65 16.47 -24.90
C VAL A 608 -1.16 16.87 -23.52
N GLU A 609 -1.17 18.16 -23.25
CA GLU A 609 -1.74 18.71 -22.01
C GLU A 609 -3.24 18.43 -21.93
N LYS A 610 -3.70 18.03 -20.74
CA LYS A 610 -5.09 17.79 -20.40
C LYS A 610 -5.48 18.55 -19.13
N ASN A 611 -6.72 18.97 -19.09
CA ASN A 611 -7.34 19.49 -17.86
C ASN A 611 -8.72 18.85 -17.74
N TYR A 612 -8.94 18.07 -16.69
CA TYR A 612 -10.22 17.46 -16.35
C TYR A 612 -10.69 18.05 -15.03
N GLU A 613 -11.85 18.72 -15.07
CA GLU A 613 -12.53 19.18 -13.87
C GLU A 613 -13.82 18.41 -13.68
N ILE A 614 -14.05 17.94 -12.46
CA ILE A 614 -15.23 17.17 -12.06
C ILE A 614 -16.00 18.01 -11.04
N LYS A 615 -17.30 18.18 -11.26
CA LYS A 615 -18.20 18.84 -10.32
C LYS A 615 -19.42 17.96 -10.07
N ARG A 616 -19.80 17.83 -8.80
CA ARG A 616 -21.06 17.20 -8.44
C ARG A 616 -22.17 18.24 -8.52
N LEU A 617 -23.23 17.90 -9.22
CA LEU A 617 -24.41 18.70 -9.34
C LEU A 617 -25.56 18.00 -8.61
N TYR A 618 -26.21 18.76 -7.74
CA TYR A 618 -27.29 18.24 -6.90
C TYR A 618 -28.59 18.82 -7.39
N ASP A 619 -29.65 18.03 -7.43
CA ASP A 619 -31.01 18.43 -7.69
C ASP A 619 -31.25 19.26 -8.99
N ILE A 620 -31.99 18.68 -9.88
CA ILE A 620 -32.32 19.29 -11.18
C ILE A 620 -33.28 20.47 -11.08
N GLN A 621 -34.04 20.58 -9.99
CA GLN A 621 -35.07 21.60 -9.83
C GLN A 621 -34.52 22.91 -9.25
N ASP A 622 -33.35 22.90 -8.64
CA ASP A 622 -32.67 24.10 -8.15
C ASP A 622 -31.58 24.54 -9.12
N GLU A 623 -31.84 25.63 -9.86
CA GLU A 623 -30.89 26.16 -10.84
C GLU A 623 -29.52 26.56 -10.26
N LYS A 624 -29.43 26.83 -8.96
CA LYS A 624 -28.16 27.14 -8.31
C LYS A 624 -27.33 25.91 -8.07
N ARG A 625 -27.98 24.73 -8.01
CA ARG A 625 -27.32 23.45 -7.67
C ARG A 625 -27.03 22.58 -8.88
N ASN A 626 -27.65 22.81 -10.00
CA ASN A 626 -27.38 22.13 -11.27
C ASN A 626 -26.34 22.83 -12.15
N THR A 627 -25.73 23.91 -11.66
CA THR A 627 -24.74 24.72 -12.35
C THR A 627 -23.47 24.85 -11.56
N ALA A 628 -22.32 24.65 -12.20
CA ALA A 628 -21.01 24.82 -11.58
C ALA A 628 -20.05 25.63 -12.46
N GLU A 629 -19.06 26.26 -11.82
CA GLU A 629 -17.97 26.96 -12.50
C GLU A 629 -16.86 25.98 -12.87
N PHE A 630 -16.37 26.06 -14.09
CA PHE A 630 -15.26 25.29 -14.64
C PHE A 630 -14.19 26.22 -15.19
N VAL A 631 -12.96 25.72 -15.35
CA VAL A 631 -11.85 26.47 -15.94
C VAL A 631 -11.30 25.72 -17.15
N ASN A 632 -11.22 26.44 -18.29
CA ASN A 632 -10.43 25.98 -19.43
C ASN A 632 -9.12 26.78 -19.48
N PRO A 633 -7.99 26.24 -19.07
CA PRO A 633 -6.71 26.95 -19.09
C PRO A 633 -6.20 27.18 -20.52
N PHE A 634 -6.74 26.49 -21.50
CA PHE A 634 -6.31 26.48 -22.89
C PHE A 634 -7.16 27.37 -23.79
N LYS A 635 -6.94 27.28 -25.08
CA LYS A 635 -7.78 28.01 -26.07
C LYS A 635 -9.23 27.50 -26.07
N LYS A 636 -10.14 28.34 -26.59
CA LYS A 636 -11.54 27.99 -26.85
C LYS A 636 -11.62 26.71 -27.69
N GLN A 637 -12.45 25.74 -27.28
CA GLN A 637 -12.56 24.44 -27.93
C GLN A 637 -13.85 23.70 -27.56
N THR A 638 -14.21 22.69 -28.35
CA THR A 638 -15.21 21.69 -27.97
C THR A 638 -14.61 20.84 -26.85
N PRO A 639 -15.23 20.78 -25.68
CA PRO A 639 -14.68 20.00 -24.56
C PRO A 639 -15.04 18.52 -24.70
N PHE A 640 -14.28 17.65 -24.01
CA PHE A 640 -14.76 16.35 -23.62
C PHE A 640 -15.78 16.51 -22.48
N ILE A 641 -16.88 15.76 -22.54
CA ILE A 641 -17.89 15.73 -21.49
C ILE A 641 -18.10 14.30 -21.03
N ARG A 642 -18.08 14.09 -19.71
CA ARG A 642 -18.62 12.90 -19.06
C ARG A 642 -19.69 13.32 -18.07
N LEU A 643 -20.85 12.70 -18.14
CA LEU A 643 -21.93 12.88 -17.17
C LEU A 643 -22.25 11.52 -16.59
N GLU A 644 -22.06 11.39 -15.28
CA GLU A 644 -22.27 10.16 -14.52
C GLU A 644 -23.49 10.31 -13.61
N ALA A 645 -24.40 9.33 -13.64
CA ALA A 645 -25.53 9.27 -12.74
C ALA A 645 -25.09 8.71 -11.39
N GLY A 646 -25.19 9.49 -10.33
CA GLY A 646 -24.94 9.05 -8.95
C GLY A 646 -26.06 8.21 -8.38
N VAL A 647 -25.88 7.70 -7.16
CA VAL A 647 -26.94 7.02 -6.41
C VAL A 647 -27.82 8.02 -5.67
N SER A 648 -29.07 7.67 -5.50
CA SER A 648 -30.04 8.44 -4.73
C SER A 648 -30.38 7.77 -3.41
N THR A 649 -30.95 8.51 -2.51
CA THR A 649 -31.42 8.00 -1.22
C THR A 649 -32.92 8.12 -1.08
N LEU A 650 -33.59 7.09 -0.61
CA LEU A 650 -34.97 7.18 -0.13
C LEU A 650 -34.97 7.80 1.26
N GLY A 651 -35.61 8.95 1.40
CA GLY A 651 -35.78 9.64 2.69
C GLY A 651 -36.79 8.96 3.63
N ARG A 652 -37.22 7.71 3.34
CA ARG A 652 -38.09 6.94 4.20
C ARG A 652 -37.30 6.27 5.31
N ASP A 653 -37.66 6.54 6.54
CA ASP A 653 -37.11 5.97 7.76
C ASP A 653 -35.55 6.05 7.83
N PRO A 654 -34.97 7.26 7.70
CA PRO A 654 -33.56 7.41 7.86
C PRO A 654 -33.15 7.15 9.31
N MET A 655 -32.09 6.38 9.49
CA MET A 655 -31.47 6.19 10.80
C MET A 655 -30.61 7.41 11.12
N ILE A 656 -30.93 8.16 12.18
CA ILE A 656 -30.06 9.23 12.67
C ILE A 656 -28.89 8.57 13.39
N ILE A 657 -27.70 8.71 12.86
CA ILE A 657 -26.49 8.10 13.41
C ILE A 657 -25.59 9.09 14.15
N LEU A 658 -25.79 10.40 13.92
CA LEU A 658 -25.21 11.46 14.73
C LEU A 658 -26.20 12.62 14.78
N PRO A 659 -26.88 12.84 15.91
CA PRO A 659 -27.79 13.98 16.06
C PRO A 659 -26.99 15.27 16.23
N LEU A 660 -27.28 16.25 15.36
CA LEU A 660 -26.67 17.60 15.40
C LEU A 660 -27.77 18.65 15.21
N ASP A 661 -27.56 19.85 15.76
CA ASP A 661 -28.42 21.01 15.60
C ASP A 661 -27.89 21.92 14.48
N GLU A 662 -28.59 21.99 13.36
CA GLU A 662 -28.17 22.78 12.19
C GLU A 662 -28.23 24.31 12.40
N THR A 663 -28.69 24.79 13.57
CA THR A 663 -28.69 26.21 13.92
C THR A 663 -27.48 26.64 14.74
N ARG A 664 -26.64 25.68 15.18
CA ARG A 664 -25.46 25.94 16.00
C ARG A 664 -24.17 25.62 15.22
N PRO A 665 -23.06 26.34 15.51
CA PRO A 665 -21.76 26.02 14.94
C PRO A 665 -21.32 24.59 15.29
N LEU A 666 -20.73 23.89 14.33
CA LEU A 666 -20.22 22.52 14.52
C LEU A 666 -19.18 22.44 15.65
N SER A 667 -18.40 23.49 15.84
CA SER A 667 -17.39 23.60 16.92
C SER A 667 -17.97 23.49 18.34
N GLU A 668 -19.27 23.74 18.50
CA GLU A 668 -19.97 23.75 19.78
C GLU A 668 -20.79 22.48 20.03
N GLN A 669 -20.69 21.48 19.17
CA GLN A 669 -21.54 20.31 19.19
C GLN A 669 -20.76 19.03 19.46
N MET A 670 -21.49 17.95 19.80
CA MET A 670 -20.93 16.62 19.99
C MET A 670 -20.31 16.12 18.67
N ARG A 671 -19.10 15.56 18.76
CA ARG A 671 -18.35 15.11 17.60
C ARG A 671 -18.25 13.59 17.45
N SER A 672 -18.90 12.84 18.32
CA SER A 672 -18.93 11.39 18.23
C SER A 672 -20.20 10.82 18.84
N HIS A 673 -20.58 9.64 18.36
CA HIS A 673 -21.71 8.89 18.91
C HIS A 673 -21.37 7.39 18.82
N GLU A 674 -21.46 6.72 19.95
CA GLU A 674 -21.38 5.25 20.03
C GLU A 674 -22.77 4.66 19.95
N PHE A 675 -22.91 3.60 19.17
CA PHE A 675 -24.25 3.03 18.91
C PHE A 675 -24.77 2.16 20.08
N GLY A 676 -23.97 1.94 21.13
CA GLY A 676 -24.34 1.17 22.33
C GLY A 676 -24.36 -0.35 22.13
N SER A 677 -24.52 -0.81 20.92
CA SER A 677 -24.37 -2.18 20.44
C SER A 677 -23.95 -2.16 18.98
N GLU A 678 -23.45 -3.26 18.45
CA GLU A 678 -23.16 -3.36 17.02
C GLU A 678 -24.45 -3.14 16.21
N THR A 679 -24.39 -2.21 15.27
CA THR A 679 -25.54 -1.79 14.47
C THR A 679 -25.37 -2.20 13.02
N ASP A 680 -26.39 -2.80 12.43
CA ASP A 680 -26.41 -3.27 11.06
C ASP A 680 -26.84 -2.15 10.09
N PHE A 681 -25.91 -1.76 9.22
CA PHE A 681 -26.12 -0.77 8.15
C PHE A 681 -26.38 -1.40 6.77
N THR A 682 -26.58 -2.72 6.68
CA THR A 682 -26.73 -3.44 5.41
C THR A 682 -27.79 -2.81 4.49
N ASN A 683 -28.86 -2.29 5.03
CA ASN A 683 -29.93 -1.64 4.28
C ASN A 683 -29.82 -0.10 4.21
N ASN A 684 -28.80 0.51 4.83
CA ASN A 684 -28.66 1.95 4.97
C ASN A 684 -27.24 2.42 4.59
N LEU A 685 -26.81 2.12 3.38
CA LEU A 685 -25.44 2.33 2.91
C LEU A 685 -25.12 3.75 2.44
N ALA A 686 -26.10 4.65 2.39
CA ALA A 686 -25.90 6.03 2.00
C ALA A 686 -26.01 6.95 3.21
N LEU A 687 -24.99 7.77 3.46
CA LEU A 687 -25.04 8.83 4.46
C LEU A 687 -25.55 10.12 3.82
N THR A 688 -26.50 10.77 4.47
CA THR A 688 -26.95 12.11 4.06
C THR A 688 -26.66 13.12 5.15
N VAL A 689 -26.18 14.28 4.75
CA VAL A 689 -25.88 15.40 5.64
C VAL A 689 -25.92 16.72 4.87
N ARG A 690 -26.43 17.79 5.52
CA ARG A 690 -26.33 19.16 5.02
C ARG A 690 -25.21 19.87 5.76
N VAL A 691 -24.39 20.59 5.02
CA VAL A 691 -23.30 21.39 5.57
C VAL A 691 -23.41 22.82 5.06
N LYS A 692 -23.31 23.80 5.96
CA LYS A 692 -23.14 25.20 5.60
C LYS A 692 -21.65 25.52 5.60
N GLY A 693 -21.12 25.82 4.43
CA GLY A 693 -19.74 26.22 4.27
C GLY A 693 -19.46 27.63 4.83
N ASN A 694 -18.19 27.93 5.05
CA ASN A 694 -17.74 29.22 5.62
C ASN A 694 -16.82 30.01 4.67
N LYS A 695 -16.63 29.56 3.42
CA LYS A 695 -15.68 30.15 2.44
C LYS A 695 -14.22 30.17 2.87
N LYS A 696 -13.86 29.39 3.87
CA LYS A 696 -12.49 29.25 4.37
C LYS A 696 -11.98 27.84 4.11
N ALA A 697 -10.65 27.70 4.00
CA ALA A 697 -10.03 26.41 3.83
C ALA A 697 -10.13 25.58 5.13
N GLY A 698 -11.04 24.63 5.15
CA GLY A 698 -11.26 23.67 6.21
C GLY A 698 -11.88 22.41 5.66
N THR A 699 -11.75 21.33 6.41
CA THR A 699 -12.27 20.01 6.04
C THR A 699 -12.94 19.35 7.23
N ILE A 700 -14.09 18.71 6.99
CA ILE A 700 -14.77 17.85 7.96
C ILE A 700 -14.56 16.41 7.52
N GLY A 701 -14.04 15.56 8.42
CA GLY A 701 -13.95 14.12 8.26
C GLY A 701 -15.07 13.42 9.01
N ILE A 702 -15.85 12.60 8.32
CA ILE A 702 -16.88 11.72 8.91
C ILE A 702 -16.32 10.31 8.92
N LYS A 703 -15.98 9.81 10.11
CA LYS A 703 -15.37 8.50 10.30
C LYS A 703 -16.37 7.53 10.90
N LEU A 704 -16.67 6.45 10.17
CA LEU A 704 -17.49 5.34 10.64
C LEU A 704 -16.59 4.20 11.08
N ARG A 705 -16.78 3.67 12.28
CA ARG A 705 -16.05 2.50 12.79
C ARG A 705 -16.94 1.29 12.88
N CYS A 706 -16.38 0.12 12.63
CA CYS A 706 -17.00 -1.17 12.87
C CYS A 706 -16.27 -1.94 13.98
N ALA A 707 -16.91 -2.99 14.50
CA ALA A 707 -16.25 -3.94 15.38
C ALA A 707 -15.15 -4.67 14.59
N SER A 708 -13.92 -4.25 14.83
CA SER A 708 -12.72 -4.82 14.23
C SER A 708 -11.57 -4.65 15.21
N GLN A 709 -10.73 -5.65 15.31
CA GLN A 709 -9.45 -5.54 16.02
C GLN A 709 -8.39 -4.80 15.19
N SER A 710 -8.69 -4.56 13.92
CA SER A 710 -7.83 -3.79 13.03
C SER A 710 -8.06 -2.28 13.20
N GLU A 711 -7.01 -1.51 13.27
CA GLU A 711 -7.07 -0.05 13.18
C GLU A 711 -7.68 0.46 11.87
N HIS A 712 -7.74 -0.37 10.83
CA HIS A 712 -8.32 -0.10 9.52
C HIS A 712 -9.84 -0.39 9.44
N GLY A 713 -10.48 -0.81 10.52
CA GLY A 713 -11.92 -1.07 10.57
C GLY A 713 -12.77 0.21 10.54
N TYR A 714 -12.54 1.12 9.59
CA TYR A 714 -13.30 2.35 9.42
C TYR A 714 -13.44 2.79 7.97
N SER A 715 -14.48 3.59 7.70
CA SER A 715 -14.58 4.43 6.49
C SER A 715 -14.49 5.90 6.87
N LEU A 716 -13.77 6.69 6.09
CA LEU A 716 -13.61 8.13 6.30
C LEU A 716 -14.07 8.90 5.05
N TYR A 717 -15.10 9.72 5.21
CA TYR A 717 -15.57 10.65 4.19
C TYR A 717 -15.11 12.05 4.52
N MET A 718 -14.63 12.79 3.53
CA MET A 718 -14.10 14.15 3.69
C MET A 718 -14.99 15.16 2.96
N ILE A 719 -15.31 16.26 3.63
CA ILE A 719 -16.08 17.37 3.06
C ILE A 719 -15.28 18.66 3.26
N ASP A 720 -14.86 19.30 2.18
CA ASP A 720 -14.22 20.61 2.23
C ASP A 720 -15.28 21.69 2.47
N THR A 721 -14.98 22.64 3.35
CA THR A 721 -15.93 23.68 3.78
C THR A 721 -15.81 25.01 3.03
N ASN A 722 -14.89 25.09 2.05
CA ASN A 722 -14.63 26.29 1.26
C ASN A 722 -15.71 26.53 0.19
N PHE A 723 -16.95 26.72 0.63
CA PHE A 723 -18.08 27.08 -0.23
C PHE A 723 -19.05 28.01 0.52
N ASP A 724 -19.96 28.62 -0.22
CA ASP A 724 -20.98 29.53 0.31
C ASP A 724 -22.33 28.83 0.49
N GLY A 725 -22.96 29.07 1.63
CA GLY A 725 -24.30 28.57 1.94
C GLY A 725 -24.38 27.09 2.26
N TRP A 726 -25.62 26.56 2.20
CA TRP A 726 -25.89 25.17 2.48
C TRP A 726 -25.71 24.28 1.25
N ARG A 727 -25.08 23.12 1.47
CA ARG A 727 -25.03 22.02 0.49
C ARG A 727 -25.46 20.71 1.11
N ASP A 728 -26.14 19.86 0.34
CA ASP A 728 -26.50 18.51 0.71
C ASP A 728 -25.46 17.53 0.15
N PHE A 729 -24.99 16.61 0.99
CA PHE A 729 -24.04 15.59 0.62
C PHE A 729 -24.68 14.23 0.75
N VAL A 730 -24.47 13.37 -0.24
CA VAL A 730 -24.79 11.95 -0.21
C VAL A 730 -23.48 11.19 -0.36
N LEU A 731 -23.09 10.52 0.70
CA LEU A 731 -21.83 9.81 0.79
C LEU A 731 -22.14 8.30 0.76
N CYS A 732 -21.70 7.64 -0.26
CA CYS A 732 -22.01 6.23 -0.50
C CYS A 732 -20.76 5.38 -0.61
N GLU A 733 -20.83 4.16 -0.08
CA GLU A 733 -19.77 3.18 -0.23
C GLU A 733 -19.56 2.75 -1.69
N VAL A 734 -20.63 2.69 -2.46
CA VAL A 734 -20.58 2.32 -3.87
C VAL A 734 -20.35 3.51 -4.80
N ASP A 735 -20.36 4.75 -4.28
CA ASP A 735 -20.04 5.91 -5.07
C ASP A 735 -18.53 6.00 -5.28
N ASN A 736 -18.11 5.66 -6.44
CA ASN A 736 -16.76 5.33 -6.79
C ASN A 736 -16.02 6.56 -7.32
N GLY A 737 -15.77 7.45 -6.48
CA GLY A 737 -15.34 8.68 -7.01
C GLY A 737 -13.88 8.81 -7.43
N ASP A 738 -13.60 8.53 -8.67
CA ASP A 738 -12.74 9.44 -9.42
C ASP A 738 -13.41 10.83 -9.50
N GLY A 739 -14.63 10.88 -9.06
CA GLY A 739 -15.52 11.98 -9.18
C GLY A 739 -16.03 12.54 -7.87
N PHE A 740 -15.32 12.43 -6.76
CA PHE A 740 -15.60 13.34 -5.68
C PHE A 740 -15.28 14.74 -6.18
N THR A 741 -16.34 15.51 -6.27
CA THR A 741 -16.28 16.85 -6.78
C THR A 741 -15.63 17.77 -5.78
N GLU A 742 -15.38 18.98 -6.23
CA GLU A 742 -14.97 20.05 -5.34
C GLU A 742 -15.81 20.05 -4.06
N GLY A 743 -15.15 19.87 -2.94
CA GLY A 743 -15.75 19.92 -1.63
C GLY A 743 -16.11 18.59 -1.00
N GLU A 744 -15.86 17.45 -1.68
CA GLU A 744 -16.06 16.15 -1.05
C GLU A 744 -15.12 15.08 -1.61
N ARG A 745 -14.67 14.20 -0.79
CA ARG A 745 -13.88 13.03 -1.15
C ARG A 745 -14.00 11.95 -0.10
N LYS A 746 -13.83 10.70 -0.51
CA LYS A 746 -13.60 9.60 0.41
C LYS A 746 -12.11 9.40 0.57
N TYR A 747 -11.62 9.37 1.79
CA TYR A 747 -10.24 9.01 2.05
C TYR A 747 -10.03 7.56 1.61
N PRO A 748 -9.01 7.25 0.79
CA PRO A 748 -8.72 5.88 0.41
C PRO A 748 -8.29 5.11 1.67
N THR A 749 -9.19 4.29 2.17
CA THR A 749 -8.87 3.34 3.24
C THR A 749 -8.45 2.03 2.62
N TYR A 750 -7.54 1.37 3.29
CA TYR A 750 -7.11 0.05 2.88
C TYR A 750 -8.31 -0.91 2.74
N ARG A 751 -8.18 -1.87 1.90
CA ARG A 751 -9.01 -2.94 1.36
C ARG A 751 -10.02 -3.65 2.28
N THR A 752 -9.76 -3.71 3.55
CA THR A 752 -10.56 -4.46 4.51
C THR A 752 -11.81 -3.71 4.89
N GLY A 753 -12.68 -3.55 3.99
CA GLY A 753 -13.90 -2.85 4.19
C GLY A 753 -14.49 -2.91 5.60
N ILE A 754 -15.24 -1.90 5.92
CA ILE A 754 -15.97 -1.91 7.18
C ILE A 754 -16.96 -3.08 7.17
N HIS A 755 -17.05 -3.76 8.29
CA HIS A 755 -18.11 -4.72 8.52
C HIS A 755 -19.42 -3.96 8.78
N ILE A 756 -20.13 -3.60 7.72
CA ILE A 756 -21.31 -2.74 7.74
C ILE A 756 -22.46 -3.28 8.62
N HIS A 757 -22.48 -4.58 8.90
CA HIS A 757 -23.42 -5.22 9.80
C HIS A 757 -23.01 -5.14 11.29
N ARG A 758 -21.83 -4.59 11.59
CA ARG A 758 -21.26 -4.51 12.94
C ARG A 758 -20.73 -3.11 13.26
N MET A 759 -21.45 -2.06 12.89
CA MET A 759 -21.05 -0.68 13.12
C MET A 759 -21.11 -0.33 14.61
N THR A 760 -20.09 0.34 15.11
CA THR A 760 -19.93 0.63 16.54
C THR A 760 -19.96 2.11 16.86
N LYS A 761 -19.42 2.97 15.97
CA LYS A 761 -19.21 4.38 16.27
C LYS A 761 -19.16 5.26 15.03
N ILE A 762 -19.61 6.50 15.17
CA ILE A 762 -19.35 7.59 14.22
C ILE A 762 -18.58 8.70 14.92
N GLU A 763 -17.60 9.29 14.23
CA GLU A 763 -16.75 10.37 14.74
C GLU A 763 -16.62 11.47 13.69
N LEU A 764 -16.60 12.72 14.13
CA LEU A 764 -16.29 13.87 13.31
C LEU A 764 -14.89 14.38 13.63
N HIS A 765 -14.09 14.53 12.61
CA HIS A 765 -12.79 15.17 12.65
C HIS A 765 -12.84 16.48 11.88
N SER A 766 -11.96 17.40 12.15
CA SER A 766 -11.87 18.65 11.38
C SER A 766 -10.43 19.12 11.30
N GLU A 767 -10.08 19.64 10.13
CA GLU A 767 -8.78 20.23 9.84
C GLU A 767 -8.99 21.63 9.25
N GLY A 768 -8.03 22.53 9.49
CA GLY A 768 -8.10 23.89 9.00
C GLY A 768 -9.19 24.72 9.68
N ASN A 769 -9.73 25.71 8.98
CA ASN A 769 -10.68 26.66 9.56
C ASN A 769 -12.14 26.21 9.37
N ILE A 770 -12.80 25.79 10.44
CA ILE A 770 -14.22 25.40 10.47
C ILE A 770 -15.10 26.39 11.25
N GLU A 771 -14.60 27.61 11.55
CA GLU A 771 -15.38 28.63 12.26
C GLU A 771 -16.67 28.98 11.50
N GLY A 772 -17.81 28.94 12.20
CA GLY A 772 -19.11 29.25 11.62
C GLY A 772 -19.69 28.16 10.70
N VAL A 773 -19.00 27.04 10.51
CA VAL A 773 -19.56 25.86 9.81
C VAL A 773 -20.71 25.30 10.63
N MET A 774 -21.83 25.02 9.96
CA MET A 774 -23.00 24.37 10.56
C MET A 774 -23.27 23.04 9.85
N MET A 775 -23.88 22.10 10.55
CA MET A 775 -24.12 20.78 10.01
C MET A 775 -25.44 20.22 10.53
N SER A 776 -26.22 19.60 9.64
CA SER A 776 -27.41 18.85 10.06
C SER A 776 -27.03 17.51 10.68
N SER A 777 -27.96 16.87 11.36
CA SER A 777 -27.80 15.48 11.78
C SER A 777 -27.34 14.61 10.61
N ILE A 778 -26.42 13.68 10.89
CA ILE A 778 -26.01 12.67 9.90
C ILE A 778 -27.00 11.50 9.97
N LYS A 779 -27.49 11.11 8.81
CA LYS A 779 -28.46 10.04 8.64
C LYS A 779 -27.90 8.95 7.74
N ALA A 780 -28.05 7.71 8.15
CA ALA A 780 -27.87 6.55 7.29
C ALA A 780 -29.19 6.22 6.59
N CYS A 781 -29.18 6.19 5.28
CA CYS A 781 -30.35 6.07 4.43
C CYS A 781 -30.24 4.87 3.51
N ARG A 782 -31.38 4.33 3.10
CA ARG A 782 -31.44 3.32 2.05
C ARG A 782 -30.94 3.90 0.73
N GLN A 783 -29.98 3.23 0.15
CA GLN A 783 -29.51 3.54 -1.19
C GLN A 783 -30.53 3.08 -2.23
N VAL A 784 -30.78 3.93 -3.24
CA VAL A 784 -31.72 3.64 -4.31
C VAL A 784 -31.08 3.98 -5.64
N TYR A 785 -31.20 3.08 -6.59
CA TYR A 785 -30.82 3.35 -7.97
C TYR A 785 -31.89 4.16 -8.68
N ASN A 786 -31.44 5.12 -9.46
CA ASN A 786 -32.30 6.01 -10.22
C ASN A 786 -32.01 5.87 -11.72
N VAL A 787 -32.92 6.31 -12.54
CA VAL A 787 -32.74 6.44 -13.99
C VAL A 787 -32.73 7.92 -14.34
N VAL A 788 -31.60 8.38 -14.87
CA VAL A 788 -31.43 9.71 -15.47
C VAL A 788 -31.73 9.62 -16.96
N LYS A 789 -32.74 10.38 -17.44
CA LYS A 789 -33.19 10.33 -18.84
C LYS A 789 -32.80 11.60 -19.58
N ASN A 790 -32.35 11.41 -20.82
CA ASN A 790 -32.10 12.48 -21.79
C ASN A 790 -31.27 13.62 -21.15
N PRO A 791 -30.08 13.34 -20.60
CA PRO A 791 -29.27 14.37 -19.97
C PRO A 791 -28.84 15.44 -20.99
N THR A 792 -28.69 16.68 -20.53
CA THR A 792 -28.20 17.81 -21.31
C THR A 792 -27.08 18.52 -20.60
N VAL A 793 -26.12 19.07 -21.34
CA VAL A 793 -25.10 19.97 -20.80
C VAL A 793 -25.17 21.30 -21.58
N THR A 794 -25.26 22.41 -20.85
CA THR A 794 -25.32 23.75 -21.41
C THR A 794 -24.10 24.57 -20.97
N ILE A 795 -23.41 25.20 -21.93
CA ILE A 795 -22.33 26.14 -21.69
C ILE A 795 -22.69 27.46 -22.44
N GLY A 796 -22.89 28.53 -21.68
CA GLY A 796 -23.36 29.79 -22.28
C GLY A 796 -24.75 29.67 -22.89
N LYS A 797 -24.86 29.77 -24.22
CA LYS A 797 -26.11 29.64 -24.98
C LYS A 797 -26.17 28.30 -25.76
N GLU A 798 -25.11 27.52 -25.73
CA GLU A 798 -24.98 26.27 -26.46
C GLU A 798 -25.38 25.09 -25.58
N THR A 799 -26.06 24.10 -26.15
CA THR A 799 -26.52 22.92 -25.44
C THR A 799 -26.24 21.68 -26.27
N VAL A 800 -25.73 20.66 -25.64
CA VAL A 800 -25.69 19.29 -26.15
C VAL A 800 -26.71 18.45 -25.39
N LYS A 801 -27.53 17.67 -26.08
CA LYS A 801 -28.53 16.77 -25.52
C LYS A 801 -28.23 15.35 -25.95
N PHE A 802 -28.37 14.39 -25.04
CA PHE A 802 -28.12 12.96 -25.26
C PHE A 802 -29.44 12.19 -25.17
N GLU A 803 -29.71 11.33 -26.15
CA GLU A 803 -30.89 10.44 -26.12
C GLU A 803 -30.52 9.12 -25.50
N CYS A 804 -30.57 9.05 -24.18
CA CYS A 804 -30.23 7.85 -23.42
C CYS A 804 -30.91 7.84 -22.06
N GLU A 805 -30.84 6.66 -21.42
CA GLU A 805 -31.14 6.46 -20.01
C GLU A 805 -29.87 5.98 -19.33
N LEU A 806 -29.52 6.58 -18.18
CA LEU A 806 -28.41 6.22 -17.34
C LEU A 806 -28.95 5.72 -16.01
N MET A 807 -28.68 4.47 -15.69
CA MET A 807 -28.87 3.95 -14.32
C MET A 807 -27.85 4.61 -13.39
N SER A 808 -28.17 4.71 -12.10
CA SER A 808 -27.15 5.11 -11.12
C SER A 808 -25.87 4.30 -11.33
N THR A 809 -24.75 5.00 -11.42
CA THR A 809 -23.41 4.48 -11.75
C THR A 809 -23.08 4.32 -13.25
N ASP A 810 -24.06 4.42 -14.14
CA ASP A 810 -23.78 4.55 -15.57
C ASP A 810 -23.30 5.97 -15.89
N PHE A 811 -22.55 6.09 -16.97
CA PHE A 811 -22.13 7.41 -17.45
C PHE A 811 -22.15 7.49 -18.97
N ILE A 812 -22.30 8.73 -19.47
CA ILE A 812 -22.13 9.03 -20.87
C ILE A 812 -20.84 9.82 -21.09
N GLU A 813 -20.12 9.47 -22.14
CA GLU A 813 -18.97 10.21 -22.63
C GLU A 813 -19.25 10.79 -24.01
N TRP A 814 -18.84 12.03 -24.21
CA TRP A 814 -18.95 12.74 -25.49
C TRP A 814 -17.65 13.50 -25.77
N ASP A 815 -17.10 13.33 -26.97
CA ASP A 815 -15.86 13.94 -27.44
C ASP A 815 -16.05 15.03 -28.49
N GLY A 816 -17.28 15.46 -28.74
CA GLY A 816 -17.67 16.39 -29.80
C GLY A 816 -18.12 15.70 -31.07
N THR A 817 -17.81 14.45 -31.29
CA THR A 817 -18.11 13.66 -32.50
C THR A 817 -18.94 12.41 -32.24
N THR A 818 -18.74 11.79 -31.14
CA THR A 818 -19.41 10.56 -30.71
C THR A 818 -19.88 10.64 -29.27
N ALA A 819 -21.01 10.02 -28.99
CA ALA A 819 -21.53 9.85 -27.63
C ALA A 819 -21.69 8.36 -27.33
N LYS A 820 -21.14 7.93 -26.18
CA LYS A 820 -21.22 6.55 -25.72
C LYS A 820 -21.72 6.48 -24.28
N VAL A 821 -22.68 5.63 -24.02
CA VAL A 821 -23.06 5.22 -22.67
C VAL A 821 -22.22 4.05 -22.28
N ILE A 822 -21.66 4.10 -21.11
CA ILE A 822 -20.90 3.02 -20.45
C ILE A 822 -21.68 2.64 -19.19
N ASP A 823 -22.12 1.39 -19.13
CA ASP A 823 -22.86 0.90 -17.98
C ASP A 823 -21.93 0.43 -16.85
N ARG A 824 -22.51 0.09 -15.70
CA ARG A 824 -21.77 -0.41 -14.53
C ARG A 824 -20.97 -1.70 -14.81
N TYR A 825 -21.27 -2.42 -15.88
CA TYR A 825 -20.55 -3.61 -16.31
C TYR A 825 -19.50 -3.32 -17.38
N ALA A 826 -19.21 -2.05 -17.63
CA ALA A 826 -18.29 -1.57 -18.64
C ALA A 826 -18.70 -1.87 -20.10
N ASN A 827 -19.96 -2.17 -20.34
CA ASN A 827 -20.45 -2.30 -21.71
C ASN A 827 -20.64 -0.92 -22.32
N GLU A 828 -20.24 -0.77 -23.58
CA GLU A 828 -20.34 0.49 -24.33
C GLU A 828 -21.48 0.41 -25.34
N LYS A 829 -22.28 1.47 -25.38
CA LYS A 829 -23.33 1.66 -26.38
C LYS A 829 -23.26 3.05 -26.98
N THR A 830 -23.10 3.17 -28.29
CA THR A 830 -23.23 4.45 -28.98
C THR A 830 -24.67 4.92 -28.91
N VAL A 831 -24.86 6.20 -28.63
CA VAL A 831 -26.17 6.84 -28.51
C VAL A 831 -26.24 8.08 -29.37
N TRP A 832 -27.46 8.51 -29.70
CA TRP A 832 -27.70 9.72 -30.43
C TRP A 832 -27.51 10.96 -29.55
N PHE A 833 -26.98 12.01 -30.13
CA PHE A 833 -26.91 13.32 -29.50
C PHE A 833 -27.26 14.46 -30.50
N GLU A 834 -27.72 15.57 -29.96
CA GLU A 834 -28.08 16.78 -30.73
C GLU A 834 -27.39 18.00 -30.12
N GLY A 835 -26.90 18.88 -30.98
CA GLY A 835 -26.22 20.11 -30.56
C GLY A 835 -24.75 19.95 -30.26
N THR A 836 -24.16 21.00 -29.78
CA THR A 836 -22.74 21.07 -29.39
C THR A 836 -22.57 22.14 -28.33
N VAL A 837 -21.45 22.09 -27.62
CA VAL A 837 -21.05 23.13 -26.68
C VAL A 837 -19.57 23.48 -26.84
N THR A 838 -19.22 24.68 -26.45
CA THR A 838 -17.86 25.19 -26.53
C THR A 838 -17.41 25.70 -25.16
N ALA A 839 -16.28 25.22 -24.68
CA ALA A 839 -15.61 25.73 -23.49
C ALA A 839 -14.75 26.95 -23.85
N PRO A 840 -15.11 28.18 -23.43
CA PRO A 840 -14.27 29.36 -23.63
C PRO A 840 -12.97 29.23 -22.83
N LYS A 841 -11.96 30.03 -23.20
CA LYS A 841 -10.76 30.14 -22.37
C LYS A 841 -11.07 30.85 -21.04
N GLY A 842 -10.53 30.38 -19.93
CA GLY A 842 -10.74 30.93 -18.60
C GLY A 842 -11.94 30.30 -17.87
N LYS A 843 -12.51 31.03 -16.93
CA LYS A 843 -13.66 30.58 -16.13
C LYS A 843 -14.96 30.63 -16.94
N PHE A 844 -15.77 29.62 -16.78
CA PHE A 844 -17.11 29.54 -17.37
C PHE A 844 -18.06 28.70 -16.53
N LYS A 845 -19.35 28.84 -16.77
CA LYS A 845 -20.36 28.03 -16.08
C LYS A 845 -20.91 26.98 -17.03
N ALA A 846 -21.06 25.75 -16.52
CA ALA A 846 -21.78 24.69 -17.18
C ALA A 846 -22.97 24.25 -16.31
N LYS A 847 -24.10 23.99 -16.99
CA LYS A 847 -25.34 23.51 -16.37
C LYS A 847 -25.66 22.14 -16.92
N ALA A 848 -26.04 21.22 -16.03
CA ALA A 848 -26.61 19.92 -16.43
C ALA A 848 -28.14 19.94 -16.25
N GLY A 849 -28.85 19.29 -17.18
CA GLY A 849 -30.28 19.07 -17.11
C GLY A 849 -30.61 17.61 -17.41
N PHE A 850 -31.66 17.05 -16.79
CA PHE A 850 -32.10 15.68 -17.02
C PHE A 850 -33.50 15.45 -16.44
N GLN A 851 -34.10 14.34 -16.83
CA GLN A 851 -35.33 13.83 -16.21
C GLN A 851 -34.96 12.64 -15.33
N THR A 852 -35.70 12.42 -14.25
CA THR A 852 -35.48 11.32 -13.32
C THR A 852 -36.72 10.46 -13.16
N SER A 853 -36.54 9.19 -12.87
CA SER A 853 -37.62 8.26 -12.56
C SER A 853 -38.10 8.38 -11.09
N LEU A 854 -37.34 9.06 -10.23
CA LEU A 854 -37.68 9.21 -8.82
C LEU A 854 -38.11 10.64 -8.53
N ASN A 855 -39.36 10.79 -8.10
CA ASN A 855 -39.88 12.05 -7.60
C ASN A 855 -39.51 12.25 -6.13
N ASN A 856 -39.10 13.46 -5.76
CA ASN A 856 -38.76 13.85 -4.38
C ASN A 856 -37.54 13.13 -3.75
N CYS A 857 -36.66 12.56 -4.56
CA CYS A 857 -35.38 12.06 -4.10
C CYS A 857 -34.23 12.96 -4.58
N PRO A 858 -33.26 13.30 -3.74
CA PRO A 858 -32.05 13.98 -4.21
C PRO A 858 -31.35 13.13 -5.26
N VAL A 859 -31.09 13.69 -6.42
CA VAL A 859 -30.35 13.02 -7.49
C VAL A 859 -29.03 13.74 -7.69
N ASN A 860 -27.97 12.97 -7.64
CA ASN A 860 -26.63 13.48 -7.88
C ASN A 860 -26.16 13.09 -9.28
N ILE A 861 -25.50 13.99 -9.96
CA ILE A 861 -24.74 13.70 -11.16
C ILE A 861 -23.33 14.27 -11.02
N HIS A 862 -22.37 13.57 -11.58
CA HIS A 862 -21.02 14.08 -11.73
C HIS A 862 -20.83 14.56 -13.17
N LEU A 863 -20.51 15.82 -13.33
CA LEU A 863 -20.17 16.41 -14.62
C LEU A 863 -18.67 16.61 -14.71
N THR A 864 -18.03 15.90 -15.62
CA THR A 864 -16.62 16.10 -15.97
C THR A 864 -16.54 16.91 -17.26
N ILE A 865 -15.73 17.98 -17.25
CA ILE A 865 -15.37 18.72 -18.45
C ILE A 865 -13.86 18.59 -18.65
N GLY A 866 -13.49 18.03 -19.80
CA GLY A 866 -12.10 17.84 -20.21
C GLY A 866 -11.71 18.79 -21.34
N THR A 867 -10.55 19.44 -21.23
CA THR A 867 -9.98 20.29 -22.26
C THR A 867 -8.56 19.88 -22.59
N THR A 868 -8.10 20.24 -23.81
CA THR A 868 -6.83 19.81 -24.37
C THR A 868 -5.96 21.03 -24.69
N GLY A 869 -4.71 20.98 -24.21
CA GLY A 869 -3.71 22.04 -24.43
C GLY A 869 -2.77 21.77 -25.61
N ARG A 870 -1.53 22.18 -25.44
CA ARG A 870 -0.46 22.03 -26.44
C ARG A 870 0.15 20.63 -26.44
N GLU A 871 0.83 20.31 -27.54
CA GLU A 871 1.73 19.16 -27.65
C GLU A 871 3.07 19.48 -26.96
N ILE A 872 3.63 18.51 -26.24
CA ILE A 872 4.98 18.56 -25.69
C ILE A 872 5.90 17.89 -26.73
N LYS A 873 6.90 18.62 -27.19
CA LYS A 873 7.85 18.21 -28.23
C LYS A 873 9.28 18.37 -27.75
#